data_915bcfd0d5677ca327856d3efeae492c
#
_entry.id   915bcfd0d5677ca327856d3efeae492c
#
_cell.length_a   1.000
_cell.length_b   1.000
_cell.length_c   1.000
_cell.angle_alpha   90.00
_cell.angle_beta   90.00
_cell.angle_gamma   90.00
#
_symmetry.space_group_name_H-M   'P 1'
#
loop_
_entity.id
_entity.type
_entity.pdbx_description
1 polymer ?
#
loop_
_entity_poly.entity_id
_entity_poly.type
_entity_poly.pdbx_seq_one_letter_code
_entity_poly.pdbx_strand_id
1 'polypeptide(L)'
;MKMKKLLFSLLLGLTAAGAAAAGKDYTKYVLPIIGTDNEFILSNGNVLPFAARPWGMNQWTPQTAVNCEPWQYVYDAYYITGLKQTHQPSPWGGDYAMFSLLPTVGEKKFREEERKSWFSHKAEVSKPHYYSVYLADYDVTAEMTPSNRGCLMRFTFPQTDRANVVIDAFDLDSYVKVIPEENKVIGYTTQYYHSGKKAPDNFKNYFVIVFDRPFRDFSVWKDDGFVPGADEADARRTGAVVSFATERGEQVQARIASSFIGFEQAEITLAREIGNRSFDELCEEGRTEWNDCLGRFRVRDDGMDDLDNVRMFYTALYRMFLYPREFFEYDAEGNMYHYSPFSGEVLPGRMHTDNGYWDTFRAARPFFDLFFPEWHGTYMESVANTYRESGWLPEWVSPGHIDAMIGSNSASVIASAYLSGVPGMDMGTLWEAMYKMAYNAHPTLSSVGRAGAEEYDRLGYVPNDVGIRESAARTLEYAYDDFCVLKVAEALGKDKKIVDEFKKRSLNYRNLFHKDFNLMAGRDSKGNFRPDFNPLAWGGEFTEGNSWHYSWSVFHDPKGLAELMGGDKAFIRMMDSVFSQPPTFDVSAYGGQVIHEVREMQVMNFGQYAHGNQPIQHMIYLYDWTSEPWKAQYWARRVMSRLYRPTPDGYCGDEDNGQTSAWYVFSALGMYPVNPVAGEYAVGSPLFREVEVTLPGGKILTISAPENSERNVYVDGIRIDGQKYGRNYFTRDQIRRGGRIEFGMSPEPNKRRGTDAKDFPYSFSNEYE
;
A
#
# COMPACT_ATOMS: atom_id res chain seq x y z
N MET A 1 -46.72 -23.07 -12.42
CA MET A 1 -47.02 -22.39 -11.16
C MET A 1 -46.20 -23.07 -10.06
N LYS A 2 -45.38 -22.35 -9.29
CA LYS A 2 -44.38 -22.78 -8.31
C LYS A 2 -43.00 -23.09 -8.90
N MET A 3 -42.23 -21.98 -9.10
CA MET A 3 -40.76 -21.92 -8.93
C MET A 3 -40.29 -20.48 -9.14
N LYS A 4 -40.59 -19.61 -8.20
CA LYS A 4 -40.02 -18.26 -8.06
C LYS A 4 -40.12 -17.91 -6.58
N LYS A 5 -39.15 -18.31 -5.78
CA LYS A 5 -38.84 -17.80 -4.42
C LYS A 5 -37.67 -18.63 -3.89
N LEU A 6 -36.44 -18.31 -4.30
CA LEU A 6 -35.21 -18.71 -3.62
C LEU A 6 -34.02 -17.97 -4.24
N LEU A 7 -34.01 -16.64 -4.10
CA LEU A 7 -32.83 -15.81 -4.41
C LEU A 7 -32.99 -14.45 -3.73
N PHE A 8 -33.27 -14.46 -2.43
CA PHE A 8 -33.29 -13.25 -1.59
C PHE A 8 -32.99 -13.61 -0.14
N SER A 9 -31.81 -14.22 0.11
CA SER A 9 -31.38 -14.53 1.49
C SER A 9 -29.91 -14.88 1.52
N LEU A 10 -29.02 -13.98 1.08
CA LEU A 10 -27.58 -14.11 1.31
C LEU A 10 -26.88 -12.77 1.59
N LEU A 11 -27.64 -11.76 2.00
CA LEU A 11 -27.10 -10.48 2.47
C LEU A 11 -27.55 -10.11 3.89
N LEU A 12 -28.03 -11.07 4.68
CA LEU A 12 -28.47 -10.85 6.07
C LEU A 12 -27.93 -11.93 7.02
N GLY A 13 -26.68 -12.35 6.84
CA GLY A 13 -26.03 -13.36 7.66
C GLY A 13 -24.91 -12.84 8.58
N LEU A 14 -24.75 -11.52 8.75
CA LEU A 14 -23.70 -10.94 9.61
C LEU A 14 -24.22 -10.16 10.83
N THR A 15 -25.50 -10.32 11.18
CA THR A 15 -26.07 -9.65 12.36
C THR A 15 -26.61 -10.63 13.37
N ALA A 16 -25.77 -11.45 13.99
CA ALA A 16 -26.15 -12.15 15.23
C ALA A 16 -24.96 -12.85 15.91
N ALA A 17 -23.88 -12.12 16.21
CA ALA A 17 -22.89 -12.56 17.20
C ALA A 17 -22.07 -11.37 17.74
N GLY A 18 -22.70 -10.25 18.04
CA GLY A 18 -22.01 -9.05 18.48
C GLY A 18 -22.70 -8.29 19.59
N ALA A 19 -23.34 -8.98 20.53
CA ALA A 19 -23.84 -8.34 21.74
C ALA A 19 -23.07 -8.87 22.94
N ALA A 20 -21.82 -8.42 23.14
CA ALA A 20 -21.17 -8.47 24.44
C ALA A 20 -19.83 -7.76 24.43
N ALA A 21 -19.73 -6.77 25.24
CA ALA A 21 -18.64 -5.86 25.54
C ALA A 21 -18.70 -4.61 24.64
N ALA A 22 -18.86 -3.45 25.28
CA ALA A 22 -18.55 -2.17 24.67
C ALA A 22 -17.12 -2.28 24.15
N GLY A 23 -16.96 -2.50 22.83
CA GLY A 23 -15.73 -2.97 22.23
C GLY A 23 -14.64 -1.95 22.45
N LYS A 24 -13.44 -2.42 22.73
CA LYS A 24 -12.25 -1.57 22.83
C LYS A 24 -12.12 -0.79 21.51
N ASP A 25 -12.06 0.51 21.58
CA ASP A 25 -11.87 1.35 20.41
C ASP A 25 -10.39 1.33 19.99
N TYR A 26 -10.07 0.64 18.89
CA TYR A 26 -8.72 0.51 18.35
C TYR A 26 -8.31 1.71 17.52
N THR A 27 -9.27 2.49 16.99
CA THR A 27 -8.97 3.70 16.20
C THR A 27 -8.23 4.76 17.01
N LYS A 28 -8.32 4.73 18.33
CA LYS A 28 -7.60 5.64 19.24
C LYS A 28 -6.07 5.43 19.21
N TYR A 29 -5.61 4.25 18.79
CA TYR A 29 -4.18 3.95 18.68
C TYR A 29 -3.62 4.32 17.32
N VAL A 30 -4.46 4.52 16.30
CA VAL A 30 -4.02 4.92 14.97
C VAL A 30 -3.67 6.40 14.95
N LEU A 31 -2.49 6.70 14.44
CA LEU A 31 -1.96 8.04 14.26
C LEU A 31 -1.66 8.28 12.77
N PRO A 32 -2.62 8.74 11.96
CA PRO A 32 -2.41 8.94 10.52
C PRO A 32 -1.27 9.92 10.18
N ILE A 33 -0.81 10.72 11.15
CA ILE A 33 0.33 11.63 10.99
C ILE A 33 1.70 10.92 10.97
N ILE A 34 1.79 9.64 11.38
CA ILE A 34 3.05 8.88 11.28
C ILE A 34 3.42 8.74 9.81
N GLY A 35 4.62 9.14 9.44
CA GLY A 35 5.13 9.06 8.08
C GLY A 35 4.87 10.31 7.23
N THR A 36 4.46 11.44 7.82
CA THR A 36 4.09 12.67 7.09
C THR A 36 5.14 13.79 7.17
N ASP A 37 6.25 13.57 7.87
CA ASP A 37 7.37 14.52 7.92
C ASP A 37 8.40 14.17 6.87
N ASN A 38 8.22 14.66 5.66
CA ASN A 38 8.96 14.26 4.47
C ASN A 38 9.57 15.43 3.72
N GLU A 39 10.69 15.16 3.08
CA GLU A 39 11.32 16.05 2.10
C GLU A 39 11.63 15.28 0.81
N PHE A 40 11.80 16.00 -0.30
CA PHE A 40 12.23 15.40 -1.58
C PHE A 40 13.48 14.53 -1.46
N ILE A 41 14.39 14.89 -0.57
CA ILE A 41 15.70 14.23 -0.42
C ILE A 41 15.73 13.16 0.67
N LEU A 42 14.69 13.03 1.49
CA LEU A 42 14.60 12.08 2.59
C LEU A 42 13.15 11.72 2.87
N SER A 43 12.80 10.46 2.70
CA SER A 43 11.48 9.95 3.07
C SER A 43 11.46 9.43 4.51
N ASN A 44 10.41 9.81 5.20
CA ASN A 44 10.04 9.25 6.50
C ASN A 44 8.69 8.52 6.44
N GLY A 45 8.30 8.07 5.23
CA GLY A 45 7.05 7.36 4.93
C GLY A 45 6.40 7.80 3.62
N ASN A 46 6.58 9.05 3.21
CA ASN A 46 5.95 9.65 2.02
C ASN A 46 4.44 9.41 1.93
N VAL A 47 3.75 9.54 3.07
CA VAL A 47 2.31 9.32 3.18
C VAL A 47 1.58 10.59 3.62
N LEU A 48 0.25 10.58 3.41
CA LEU A 48 -0.66 11.65 3.84
C LEU A 48 -1.47 11.22 5.06
N PRO A 49 -1.95 12.15 5.91
CA PRO A 49 -2.77 11.84 7.08
C PRO A 49 -4.22 11.62 6.68
N PHE A 50 -4.50 10.55 5.93
CA PHE A 50 -5.81 10.28 5.37
C PHE A 50 -6.90 10.07 6.43
N ALA A 51 -8.03 10.75 6.24
CA ALA A 51 -9.32 10.26 6.69
C ALA A 51 -9.96 9.49 5.52
N ALA A 52 -10.31 8.21 5.74
CA ALA A 52 -10.80 7.32 4.69
C ALA A 52 -11.65 6.19 5.28
N ARG A 53 -12.33 5.41 4.44
CA ARG A 53 -12.84 4.08 4.79
C ARG A 53 -11.79 3.02 4.42
N PRO A 54 -11.82 1.83 5.02
CA PRO A 54 -10.97 0.73 4.55
C PRO A 54 -11.20 0.49 3.06
N TRP A 55 -10.10 0.54 2.26
CA TRP A 55 -10.12 0.41 0.80
C TRP A 55 -11.03 1.38 0.04
N GLY A 56 -11.52 2.44 0.69
CA GLY A 56 -12.43 3.40 0.08
C GLY A 56 -11.90 4.00 -1.22
N MET A 57 -12.79 4.27 -2.17
CA MET A 57 -12.43 4.87 -3.46
C MET A 57 -11.80 6.24 -3.28
N ASN A 58 -12.39 7.08 -2.44
CA ASN A 58 -11.90 8.43 -2.17
C ASN A 58 -11.23 8.49 -0.79
N GLN A 59 -10.07 9.10 -0.74
CA GLN A 59 -9.39 9.45 0.50
C GLN A 59 -9.36 10.97 0.65
N TRP A 60 -9.38 11.44 1.90
CA TRP A 60 -9.42 12.85 2.20
C TRP A 60 -8.25 13.24 3.09
N THR A 61 -7.63 14.38 2.78
CA THR A 61 -6.45 14.86 3.49
C THR A 61 -6.52 16.39 3.68
N PRO A 62 -5.99 16.94 4.78
CA PRO A 62 -5.60 18.33 4.79
C PRO A 62 -4.53 18.60 3.74
N GLN A 63 -4.50 19.79 3.20
CA GLN A 63 -3.50 20.24 2.23
C GLN A 63 -2.70 21.38 2.85
N THR A 64 -1.36 21.26 2.84
CA THR A 64 -0.45 22.31 3.32
C THR A 64 0.32 22.96 2.18
N ALA A 65 0.44 22.29 1.04
CA ALA A 65 1.08 22.79 -0.18
C ALA A 65 0.06 23.41 -1.14
N VAL A 66 0.53 24.03 -2.20
CA VAL A 66 -0.32 24.42 -3.34
C VAL A 66 -0.62 23.19 -4.19
N ASN A 67 -1.67 23.26 -5.01
CA ASN A 67 -2.05 22.17 -5.88
C ASN A 67 -0.90 21.78 -6.83
N CYS A 68 -0.83 20.51 -7.18
CA CYS A 68 0.20 19.88 -8.05
C CYS A 68 1.57 19.70 -7.40
N GLU A 69 1.80 20.17 -6.20
CA GLU A 69 2.98 19.79 -5.45
C GLU A 69 2.86 18.31 -5.02
N PRO A 70 3.90 17.48 -5.21
CA PRO A 70 3.81 16.06 -4.84
C PRO A 70 3.60 15.83 -3.34
N TRP A 71 4.23 16.64 -2.49
CA TRP A 71 4.08 16.59 -1.03
C TRP A 71 2.89 17.46 -0.60
N GLN A 72 1.67 16.93 -0.73
CA GLN A 72 0.41 17.64 -0.49
C GLN A 72 0.23 18.08 0.96
N TYR A 73 0.72 17.30 1.90
CA TYR A 73 0.79 17.61 3.32
C TYR A 73 2.17 17.25 3.84
N VAL A 74 2.80 18.19 4.53
CA VAL A 74 4.06 18.00 5.24
C VAL A 74 3.85 18.44 6.69
N TYR A 75 4.27 17.61 7.65
CA TYR A 75 4.03 17.85 9.07
C TYR A 75 4.62 19.18 9.56
N ASP A 76 5.80 19.56 9.08
CA ASP A 76 6.46 20.82 9.48
C ASP A 76 5.82 22.09 8.90
N ALA A 77 4.77 21.99 8.10
CA ALA A 77 4.06 23.15 7.56
C ALA A 77 3.17 23.82 8.60
N TYR A 78 2.95 25.13 8.42
CA TYR A 78 2.19 25.96 9.37
C TYR A 78 0.87 26.48 8.83
N TYR A 79 0.52 26.17 7.56
CA TYR A 79 -0.67 26.67 6.90
C TYR A 79 -1.45 25.53 6.26
N ILE A 80 -2.78 25.59 6.41
CA ILE A 80 -3.71 24.77 5.65
C ILE A 80 -4.18 25.59 4.44
N THR A 81 -4.10 25.03 3.25
CA THR A 81 -4.55 25.61 1.98
C THR A 81 -5.86 25.02 1.47
N GLY A 82 -6.27 23.83 1.99
CA GLY A 82 -7.49 23.13 1.64
C GLY A 82 -7.73 21.86 2.44
N LEU A 83 -8.95 21.34 2.34
CA LEU A 83 -9.32 19.97 2.69
C LEU A 83 -9.64 19.27 1.38
N LYS A 84 -8.89 18.28 1.01
CA LYS A 84 -8.76 17.79 -0.36
C LYS A 84 -9.20 16.34 -0.50
N GLN A 85 -9.98 16.04 -1.57
CA GLN A 85 -10.07 14.69 -2.11
C GLN A 85 -8.76 14.36 -2.83
N THR A 86 -8.23 13.15 -2.62
CA THR A 86 -6.97 12.71 -3.23
C THR A 86 -7.01 11.23 -3.58
N HIS A 87 -6.25 10.87 -4.61
CA HIS A 87 -6.00 9.50 -5.03
C HIS A 87 -4.49 9.22 -5.13
N GLN A 88 -3.67 10.02 -4.45
CA GLN A 88 -2.23 9.89 -4.48
C GLN A 88 -1.77 8.61 -3.75
N PRO A 89 -1.15 7.63 -4.44
CA PRO A 89 -0.58 6.44 -3.80
C PRO A 89 0.76 6.74 -3.13
N SER A 90 1.52 7.66 -3.70
CA SER A 90 2.79 8.18 -3.18
C SER A 90 3.11 9.50 -3.90
N PRO A 91 3.98 10.38 -3.36
CA PRO A 91 4.41 11.60 -4.04
C PRO A 91 5.02 11.33 -5.43
N TRP A 92 5.68 10.20 -5.60
CA TRP A 92 6.33 9.77 -6.86
C TRP A 92 5.32 9.29 -7.90
N GLY A 93 4.21 8.69 -7.44
CA GLY A 93 3.14 8.18 -8.29
C GLY A 93 2.24 9.27 -8.87
N GLY A 94 2.26 10.47 -8.30
CA GLY A 94 1.35 11.55 -8.66
C GLY A 94 -0.05 11.40 -8.06
N ASP A 95 -0.99 12.24 -8.49
CA ASP A 95 -2.37 12.28 -7.99
C ASP A 95 -3.35 12.49 -9.17
N TYR A 96 -4.61 12.16 -8.97
CA TYR A 96 -5.65 12.35 -9.99
C TYR A 96 -7.00 12.64 -9.33
N ALA A 97 -7.93 13.21 -10.11
CA ALA A 97 -9.31 13.44 -9.70
C ALA A 97 -9.46 14.26 -8.40
N MET A 98 -8.68 15.32 -8.28
CA MET A 98 -8.58 16.15 -7.07
C MET A 98 -9.54 17.31 -7.11
N PHE A 99 -10.08 17.69 -5.96
CA PHE A 99 -10.70 19.00 -5.67
C PHE A 99 -10.64 19.27 -4.16
N SER A 100 -10.78 20.51 -3.76
CA SER A 100 -10.70 20.87 -2.33
C SER A 100 -11.76 21.87 -1.90
N LEU A 101 -12.04 21.88 -0.60
CA LEU A 101 -12.84 22.89 0.08
C LEU A 101 -12.02 23.56 1.18
N LEU A 102 -12.22 24.87 1.38
CA LEU A 102 -11.67 25.59 2.53
C LEU A 102 -12.67 26.61 3.05
N PRO A 103 -13.07 26.58 4.33
CA PRO A 103 -13.86 27.65 4.93
C PRO A 103 -12.99 28.88 5.21
N THR A 104 -13.49 30.07 4.89
CA THR A 104 -12.82 31.35 5.11
C THR A 104 -13.82 32.40 5.63
N VAL A 105 -13.30 33.49 6.19
CA VAL A 105 -14.13 34.61 6.67
C VAL A 105 -13.66 35.93 6.04
N GLY A 106 -14.58 36.78 5.67
CA GLY A 106 -14.29 38.09 5.13
C GLY A 106 -14.35 38.21 3.61
N GLU A 107 -13.34 38.79 2.98
CA GLU A 107 -13.30 38.93 1.54
C GLU A 107 -13.16 37.55 0.85
N LYS A 108 -13.82 37.40 -0.31
CA LYS A 108 -13.72 36.21 -1.13
C LYS A 108 -12.31 36.10 -1.71
N LYS A 109 -11.63 35.00 -1.43
CA LYS A 109 -10.29 34.68 -1.91
C LYS A 109 -10.32 33.27 -2.51
N PHE A 110 -9.77 33.09 -3.71
CA PHE A 110 -9.75 31.79 -4.36
C PHE A 110 -8.34 31.22 -4.53
N ARG A 111 -7.31 32.09 -4.56
CA ARG A 111 -5.93 31.62 -4.70
C ARG A 111 -5.47 30.98 -3.40
N GLU A 112 -4.81 29.85 -3.49
CA GLU A 112 -4.34 29.07 -2.34
C GLU A 112 -3.46 29.88 -1.40
N GLU A 113 -2.52 30.65 -1.96
CA GLU A 113 -1.64 31.55 -1.20
C GLU A 113 -2.36 32.67 -0.45
N GLU A 114 -3.53 33.10 -0.94
CA GLU A 114 -4.32 34.18 -0.33
C GLU A 114 -5.34 33.66 0.70
N ARG A 115 -5.84 32.40 0.47
CA ARG A 115 -6.88 31.78 1.32
C ARG A 115 -6.33 30.93 2.45
N LYS A 116 -5.04 30.58 2.42
CA LYS A 116 -4.43 29.74 3.46
C LYS A 116 -4.64 30.29 4.86
N SER A 117 -4.69 29.42 5.85
CA SER A 117 -4.82 29.78 7.25
C SER A 117 -3.75 29.12 8.08
N TRP A 118 -3.17 29.85 9.01
CA TRP A 118 -2.31 29.29 10.02
C TRP A 118 -3.05 28.27 10.89
N PHE A 119 -2.38 27.21 11.29
CA PHE A 119 -2.88 26.17 12.19
C PHE A 119 -1.81 25.71 13.17
N SER A 120 -2.22 24.92 14.16
CA SER A 120 -1.33 24.28 15.12
C SER A 120 -1.71 22.82 15.27
N HIS A 121 -0.74 21.91 15.25
CA HIS A 121 -0.95 20.50 15.53
C HIS A 121 -1.57 20.21 16.91
N LYS A 122 -1.50 21.16 17.86
CA LYS A 122 -2.22 21.07 19.16
C LYS A 122 -3.73 21.23 19.02
N ALA A 123 -4.18 21.79 17.91
CA ALA A 123 -5.60 21.98 17.56
C ALA A 123 -5.96 21.20 16.27
N GLU A 124 -5.20 20.19 15.97
CA GLU A 124 -5.42 19.21 14.89
C GLU A 124 -5.75 17.85 15.49
N VAL A 125 -6.79 17.21 14.95
CA VAL A 125 -7.16 15.83 15.29
C VAL A 125 -7.18 15.01 14.01
N SER A 126 -6.33 14.02 13.92
CA SER A 126 -6.28 13.08 12.80
C SER A 126 -6.59 11.67 13.28
N LYS A 127 -7.64 11.06 12.71
CA LYS A 127 -8.09 9.68 12.94
C LYS A 127 -8.40 9.01 11.60
N PRO A 128 -8.43 7.69 11.51
CA PRO A 128 -8.74 7.00 10.26
C PRO A 128 -10.04 7.44 9.60
N HIS A 129 -11.06 7.75 10.40
CA HIS A 129 -12.42 8.07 9.99
C HIS A 129 -12.80 9.54 10.19
N TYR A 130 -11.90 10.36 10.72
CA TYR A 130 -12.20 11.75 11.12
C TYR A 130 -10.96 12.62 11.10
N TYR A 131 -11.12 13.84 10.61
CA TYR A 131 -10.11 14.87 10.70
C TYR A 131 -10.74 16.18 11.16
N SER A 132 -10.02 16.95 11.97
CA SER A 132 -10.42 18.28 12.41
C SER A 132 -9.22 19.20 12.56
N VAL A 133 -9.38 20.48 12.19
CA VAL A 133 -8.37 21.51 12.36
C VAL A 133 -9.00 22.86 12.68
N TYR A 134 -8.35 23.62 13.54
CA TYR A 134 -8.72 25.04 13.79
C TYR A 134 -7.90 25.95 12.88
N LEU A 135 -8.60 26.70 12.04
CA LEU A 135 -8.07 27.68 11.08
C LEU A 135 -8.00 29.04 11.77
N ALA A 136 -6.84 29.41 12.28
CA ALA A 136 -6.69 30.53 13.20
C ALA A 136 -6.91 31.92 12.57
N ASP A 137 -6.60 32.10 11.27
CA ASP A 137 -6.81 33.37 10.58
C ASP A 137 -8.29 33.67 10.35
N TYR A 138 -9.17 32.67 10.45
CA TYR A 138 -10.60 32.78 10.19
C TYR A 138 -11.48 32.52 11.41
N ASP A 139 -10.89 32.08 12.55
CA ASP A 139 -11.66 31.64 13.73
C ASP A 139 -12.68 30.53 13.37
N VAL A 140 -12.28 29.58 12.54
CA VAL A 140 -13.14 28.49 12.03
C VAL A 140 -12.57 27.14 12.44
N THR A 141 -13.43 26.25 12.96
CA THR A 141 -13.09 24.83 13.07
C THR A 141 -13.64 24.09 11.85
N ALA A 142 -12.78 23.43 11.12
CA ALA A 142 -13.14 22.60 9.98
C ALA A 142 -12.99 21.11 10.33
N GLU A 143 -14.03 20.34 10.04
CA GLU A 143 -14.12 18.90 10.33
C GLU A 143 -14.50 18.13 9.06
N MET A 144 -14.02 16.90 8.90
CA MET A 144 -14.43 16.01 7.82
C MET A 144 -14.52 14.56 8.27
N THR A 145 -15.51 13.84 7.74
CA THR A 145 -15.69 12.40 7.92
C THR A 145 -16.09 11.76 6.58
N PRO A 146 -15.31 10.81 6.06
CA PRO A 146 -15.52 10.21 4.74
C PRO A 146 -16.57 9.08 4.75
N SER A 147 -17.20 8.86 3.59
CA SER A 147 -17.75 7.59 3.16
C SER A 147 -16.78 6.93 2.17
N ASN A 148 -17.18 5.84 1.50
CA ASN A 148 -16.31 5.20 0.51
C ASN A 148 -16.03 6.10 -0.71
N ARG A 149 -17.04 6.86 -1.17
CA ARG A 149 -16.99 7.67 -2.39
C ARG A 149 -17.38 9.13 -2.16
N GLY A 150 -17.45 9.53 -0.90
CA GLY A 150 -17.84 10.89 -0.55
C GLY A 150 -17.28 11.33 0.80
N CYS A 151 -17.76 12.49 1.26
CA CYS A 151 -17.37 13.07 2.54
C CYS A 151 -18.47 13.99 3.06
N LEU A 152 -18.64 14.02 4.36
CA LEU A 152 -19.42 15.05 5.03
C LEU A 152 -18.47 15.99 5.75
N MET A 153 -18.51 17.27 5.40
CA MET A 153 -17.72 18.31 6.06
C MET A 153 -18.61 19.20 6.92
N ARG A 154 -18.06 19.67 8.03
CA ARG A 154 -18.74 20.57 8.98
C ARG A 154 -17.80 21.71 9.35
N PHE A 155 -18.27 22.93 9.17
CA PHE A 155 -17.52 24.14 9.43
C PHE A 155 -18.21 24.96 10.53
N THR A 156 -17.54 25.16 11.65
CA THR A 156 -18.05 25.97 12.77
C THR A 156 -17.49 27.38 12.66
N PHE A 157 -18.33 28.34 12.38
CA PHE A 157 -17.96 29.74 12.09
C PHE A 157 -18.11 30.68 13.32
N PRO A 158 -17.37 31.80 13.35
CA PRO A 158 -17.69 32.92 14.21
C PRO A 158 -18.98 33.64 13.73
N GLN A 159 -19.44 34.61 14.50
CA GLN A 159 -20.50 35.51 14.03
C GLN A 159 -19.96 36.39 12.90
N THR A 160 -20.52 36.22 11.70
CA THR A 160 -20.14 37.01 10.53
C THR A 160 -21.23 36.98 9.46
N ASP A 161 -21.29 38.03 8.66
CA ASP A 161 -22.10 38.04 7.44
C ASP A 161 -21.35 37.64 6.18
N ARG A 162 -20.11 37.20 6.35
CA ARG A 162 -19.16 36.77 5.27
C ARG A 162 -18.45 35.44 5.63
N ALA A 163 -19.22 34.46 6.08
CA ALA A 163 -18.75 33.10 6.16
C ALA A 163 -18.71 32.52 4.74
N ASN A 164 -17.56 32.09 4.26
CA ASN A 164 -17.37 31.56 2.90
C ASN A 164 -16.88 30.11 2.94
N VAL A 165 -17.26 29.33 1.92
CA VAL A 165 -16.61 28.07 1.58
C VAL A 165 -16.09 28.21 0.16
N VAL A 166 -14.77 28.06 0.02
CA VAL A 166 -14.07 28.06 -1.28
C VAL A 166 -14.03 26.64 -1.79
N ILE A 167 -14.49 26.41 -3.02
CA ILE A 167 -14.48 25.13 -3.73
C ILE A 167 -13.52 25.29 -4.91
N ASP A 168 -12.45 24.51 -4.95
CA ASP A 168 -11.40 24.60 -5.97
C ASP A 168 -11.35 23.27 -6.75
N ALA A 169 -11.68 23.32 -8.04
CA ALA A 169 -11.60 22.16 -8.96
C ALA A 169 -10.23 22.03 -9.62
N PHE A 170 -9.30 22.91 -9.25
CA PHE A 170 -7.88 22.90 -9.63
C PHE A 170 -7.59 23.06 -11.14
N ASP A 171 -6.35 22.79 -11.52
CA ASP A 171 -5.82 22.93 -12.90
C ASP A 171 -6.15 21.75 -13.81
N LEU A 172 -5.79 21.86 -15.11
CA LEU A 172 -5.92 20.87 -16.17
C LEU A 172 -7.35 20.60 -16.63
N ASP A 173 -8.07 21.67 -16.98
CA ASP A 173 -9.45 21.68 -17.45
C ASP A 173 -10.45 21.18 -16.39
N SER A 174 -11.14 22.12 -15.83
CA SER A 174 -12.15 21.89 -14.81
C SER A 174 -13.42 22.69 -15.09
N TYR A 175 -14.51 22.25 -14.52
CA TYR A 175 -15.83 22.86 -14.60
C TYR A 175 -16.44 23.00 -13.23
N VAL A 176 -17.14 24.11 -13.02
CA VAL A 176 -17.95 24.33 -11.82
C VAL A 176 -19.25 25.04 -12.19
N LYS A 177 -20.35 24.66 -11.53
CA LYS A 177 -21.64 25.33 -11.59
C LYS A 177 -22.26 25.43 -10.20
N VAL A 178 -22.75 26.63 -9.85
CA VAL A 178 -23.54 26.89 -8.65
C VAL A 178 -25.01 26.84 -9.01
N ILE A 179 -25.80 26.09 -8.26
CA ILE A 179 -27.26 25.93 -8.39
C ILE A 179 -27.90 26.41 -7.09
N PRO A 180 -28.15 27.72 -6.94
CA PRO A 180 -28.55 28.31 -5.66
C PRO A 180 -29.87 27.78 -5.12
N GLU A 181 -30.83 27.49 -6.00
CA GLU A 181 -32.14 26.95 -5.65
C GLU A 181 -32.11 25.54 -5.01
N GLU A 182 -31.02 24.81 -5.21
CA GLU A 182 -30.78 23.48 -4.63
C GLU A 182 -29.71 23.51 -3.53
N ASN A 183 -29.17 24.68 -3.18
CA ASN A 183 -28.01 24.82 -2.28
C ASN A 183 -26.83 23.96 -2.74
N LYS A 184 -26.61 23.84 -4.04
CA LYS A 184 -25.76 22.84 -4.66
C LYS A 184 -24.66 23.50 -5.50
N VAL A 185 -23.49 22.87 -5.48
CA VAL A 185 -22.41 23.11 -6.45
C VAL A 185 -22.05 21.78 -7.10
N ILE A 186 -21.98 21.76 -8.42
CA ILE A 186 -21.50 20.63 -9.20
C ILE A 186 -20.25 21.03 -9.98
N GLY A 187 -19.44 20.07 -10.31
CA GLY A 187 -18.25 20.29 -11.13
C GLY A 187 -17.55 19.01 -11.53
N TYR A 188 -16.56 19.16 -12.38
CA TYR A 188 -15.66 18.07 -12.69
C TYR A 188 -14.21 18.54 -12.76
N THR A 189 -13.29 17.59 -12.54
CA THR A 189 -11.86 17.75 -12.76
C THR A 189 -11.35 16.67 -13.70
N THR A 190 -10.41 17.03 -14.59
CA THR A 190 -9.76 16.10 -15.52
C THR A 190 -8.36 15.74 -15.10
N GLN A 191 -7.95 16.15 -13.90
CA GLN A 191 -6.58 16.04 -13.42
C GLN A 191 -6.09 14.59 -13.40
N TYR A 192 -4.93 14.40 -13.97
CA TYR A 192 -4.23 13.12 -14.06
C TYR A 192 -2.73 13.39 -14.08
N TYR A 193 -2.13 13.48 -12.89
CA TYR A 193 -0.71 13.75 -12.73
C TYR A 193 0.09 12.47 -12.60
N HIS A 194 0.49 11.89 -13.72
CA HIS A 194 1.46 10.83 -13.76
C HIS A 194 2.52 11.12 -14.80
N SER A 195 3.78 10.90 -14.48
CA SER A 195 4.90 11.12 -15.38
C SER A 195 4.73 10.37 -16.70
N GLY A 196 4.49 11.13 -17.78
CA GLY A 196 4.54 10.62 -19.15
C GLY A 196 3.29 9.94 -19.69
N LYS A 197 2.12 9.94 -19.00
CA LYS A 197 0.90 9.28 -19.48
C LYS A 197 -0.29 10.20 -19.64
N LYS A 198 -1.14 9.87 -20.60
CA LYS A 198 -2.46 10.43 -20.74
C LYS A 198 -3.50 9.44 -20.24
N ALA A 199 -4.43 9.93 -19.43
CA ALA A 199 -5.71 9.28 -19.24
C ALA A 199 -6.46 9.19 -20.59
N PRO A 200 -7.46 8.32 -20.71
CA PRO A 200 -8.42 8.42 -21.81
C PRO A 200 -8.97 9.84 -21.94
N ASP A 201 -9.24 10.30 -23.17
CA ASP A 201 -9.63 11.70 -23.43
C ASP A 201 -10.92 12.14 -22.70
N ASN A 202 -11.75 11.18 -22.29
CA ASN A 202 -12.99 11.41 -21.54
C ASN A 202 -12.85 11.23 -20.03
N PHE A 203 -11.62 11.08 -19.51
CA PHE A 203 -11.39 10.95 -18.06
C PHE A 203 -11.84 12.19 -17.32
N LYS A 204 -12.79 12.01 -16.41
CA LYS A 204 -13.32 13.05 -15.52
C LYS A 204 -13.68 12.45 -14.18
N ASN A 205 -13.50 13.25 -13.12
CA ASN A 205 -14.15 12.99 -11.86
C ASN A 205 -15.20 14.07 -11.62
N TYR A 206 -16.45 13.67 -11.58
CA TYR A 206 -17.62 14.53 -11.37
C TYR A 206 -17.91 14.60 -9.90
N PHE A 207 -18.07 15.80 -9.33
CA PHE A 207 -18.43 15.99 -7.94
C PHE A 207 -19.75 16.75 -7.79
N VAL A 208 -20.47 16.41 -6.73
CA VAL A 208 -21.70 17.06 -6.28
C VAL A 208 -21.51 17.44 -4.82
N ILE A 209 -21.77 18.71 -4.49
CA ILE A 209 -21.67 19.27 -3.15
C ILE A 209 -23.01 19.92 -2.80
N VAL A 210 -23.68 19.44 -1.75
CA VAL A 210 -24.96 19.98 -1.28
C VAL A 210 -24.78 20.55 0.13
N PHE A 211 -25.10 21.82 0.29
CA PHE A 211 -25.04 22.51 1.57
C PHE A 211 -26.38 22.41 2.33
N ASP A 212 -26.31 22.44 3.65
CA ASP A 212 -27.46 22.29 4.54
C ASP A 212 -28.36 23.53 4.62
N ARG A 213 -27.99 24.62 3.92
CA ARG A 213 -28.71 25.92 3.92
C ARG A 213 -28.51 26.72 2.64
N PRO A 214 -29.40 27.69 2.37
CA PRO A 214 -29.29 28.57 1.21
C PRO A 214 -28.04 29.46 1.26
N PHE A 215 -27.47 29.70 0.08
CA PHE A 215 -26.41 30.69 -0.10
C PHE A 215 -26.98 32.09 0.07
N ARG A 216 -26.24 32.91 0.80
CA ARG A 216 -26.52 34.38 0.83
C ARG A 216 -26.02 35.03 -0.46
N ASP A 217 -24.87 34.57 -0.97
CA ASP A 217 -24.20 35.06 -2.14
C ASP A 217 -23.23 34.04 -2.66
N PHE A 218 -22.82 34.11 -3.92
CA PHE A 218 -21.78 33.25 -4.49
C PHE A 218 -20.99 34.03 -5.55
N SER A 219 -19.82 33.47 -5.91
CA SER A 219 -19.01 33.92 -7.03
C SER A 219 -18.31 32.72 -7.65
N VAL A 220 -18.18 32.74 -8.96
CA VAL A 220 -17.42 31.73 -9.72
C VAL A 220 -16.17 32.41 -10.24
N TRP A 221 -15.07 31.66 -10.31
CA TRP A 221 -13.85 32.12 -10.96
C TRP A 221 -13.41 31.18 -12.05
N LYS A 222 -12.63 31.70 -13.00
CA LYS A 222 -11.83 30.91 -13.96
C LYS A 222 -10.43 31.51 -14.08
N ASP A 223 -9.47 30.66 -14.27
CA ASP A 223 -8.05 31.02 -14.37
C ASP A 223 -7.63 31.97 -13.23
N ASP A 224 -7.43 33.24 -13.51
CA ASP A 224 -6.91 34.20 -12.55
C ASP A 224 -7.92 35.23 -11.98
N GLY A 225 -9.22 35.06 -12.25
CA GLY A 225 -10.20 36.05 -11.82
C GLY A 225 -11.63 35.57 -11.63
N PHE A 226 -12.35 36.28 -10.75
CA PHE A 226 -13.79 36.11 -10.65
C PHE A 226 -14.51 36.52 -11.92
N VAL A 227 -15.59 35.80 -12.28
CA VAL A 227 -16.44 36.08 -13.44
C VAL A 227 -17.73 36.75 -12.95
N PRO A 228 -17.90 38.08 -13.11
CA PRO A 228 -19.06 38.80 -12.58
C PRO A 228 -20.39 38.29 -13.16
N GLY A 229 -21.33 37.97 -12.28
CA GLY A 229 -22.68 37.52 -12.65
C GLY A 229 -22.79 36.14 -13.27
N ALA A 230 -21.70 35.37 -13.32
CA ALA A 230 -21.73 33.98 -13.78
C ALA A 230 -22.10 33.05 -12.63
N ASP A 231 -22.83 31.98 -12.98
CA ASP A 231 -23.13 30.83 -12.11
C ASP A 231 -22.31 29.58 -12.47
N GLU A 232 -21.60 29.61 -13.62
CA GLU A 232 -20.74 28.50 -14.08
C GLU A 232 -19.46 29.01 -14.75
N ALA A 233 -18.45 28.15 -14.74
CA ALA A 233 -17.19 28.35 -15.47
C ALA A 233 -16.66 27.01 -15.98
N ASP A 234 -16.09 27.02 -17.18
CA ASP A 234 -15.34 25.95 -17.81
C ASP A 234 -14.04 26.55 -18.33
N ALA A 235 -12.91 26.13 -17.79
CA ALA A 235 -11.61 26.66 -18.12
C ALA A 235 -10.49 25.74 -17.63
N ARG A 236 -9.24 26.13 -17.86
CA ARG A 236 -8.08 25.39 -17.36
C ARG A 236 -8.13 25.22 -15.83
N ARG A 237 -8.58 26.27 -15.10
CA ARG A 237 -8.79 26.25 -13.65
C ARG A 237 -10.09 26.94 -13.31
N THR A 238 -10.94 26.27 -12.53
CA THR A 238 -12.22 26.82 -12.10
C THR A 238 -12.51 26.57 -10.63
N GLY A 239 -13.46 27.29 -10.11
CA GLY A 239 -14.00 27.05 -8.79
C GLY A 239 -15.10 28.04 -8.41
N ALA A 240 -15.63 27.89 -7.20
CA ALA A 240 -16.69 28.74 -6.65
C ALA A 240 -16.40 29.11 -5.21
N VAL A 241 -16.90 30.30 -4.81
CA VAL A 241 -17.02 30.71 -3.40
C VAL A 241 -18.49 30.86 -3.11
N VAL A 242 -19.02 30.09 -2.18
CA VAL A 242 -20.39 30.23 -1.65
C VAL A 242 -20.35 30.90 -0.27
N SER A 243 -21.26 31.81 0.00
CA SER A 243 -21.22 32.65 1.20
C SER A 243 -22.50 32.51 2.04
N PHE A 244 -22.33 32.62 3.36
CA PHE A 244 -23.38 32.49 4.35
C PHE A 244 -23.33 33.66 5.37
N ALA A 245 -24.42 33.87 6.10
CA ALA A 245 -24.40 34.63 7.34
C ALA A 245 -24.50 33.64 8.49
N THR A 246 -23.64 33.79 9.51
CA THR A 246 -23.56 32.89 10.65
C THR A 246 -23.58 33.64 11.98
N GLU A 247 -24.22 33.05 12.99
CA GLU A 247 -24.04 33.38 14.39
C GLU A 247 -22.79 32.71 14.97
N ARG A 248 -22.38 33.15 16.15
CA ARG A 248 -21.19 32.57 16.80
C ARG A 248 -21.38 31.06 17.11
N GLY A 249 -20.51 30.24 16.59
CA GLY A 249 -20.54 28.78 16.79
C GLY A 249 -21.55 28.06 15.87
N GLU A 250 -22.14 28.80 14.92
CA GLU A 250 -23.05 28.20 13.96
C GLU A 250 -22.28 27.32 12.94
N GLN A 251 -22.88 26.17 12.62
CA GLN A 251 -22.29 25.16 11.74
C GLN A 251 -22.92 25.23 10.35
N VAL A 252 -22.07 25.18 9.33
CA VAL A 252 -22.45 24.93 7.94
C VAL A 252 -21.93 23.57 7.52
N GLN A 253 -22.77 22.74 6.91
CA GLN A 253 -22.39 21.40 6.47
C GLN A 253 -22.41 21.29 4.95
N ALA A 254 -21.43 20.56 4.40
CA ALA A 254 -21.33 20.21 2.99
C ALA A 254 -21.32 18.69 2.83
N ARG A 255 -22.34 18.16 2.13
CA ARG A 255 -22.44 16.75 1.72
C ARG A 255 -21.83 16.61 0.34
N ILE A 256 -20.82 15.75 0.20
CA ILE A 256 -19.97 15.66 -0.98
C ILE A 256 -19.95 14.22 -1.47
N ALA A 257 -20.15 14.01 -2.76
CA ALA A 257 -19.83 12.75 -3.41
C ALA A 257 -19.21 12.99 -4.77
N SER A 258 -18.43 12.03 -5.25
CA SER A 258 -17.86 12.09 -6.59
C SER A 258 -18.02 10.76 -7.33
N SER A 259 -17.84 10.83 -8.65
CA SER A 259 -18.00 9.70 -9.58
C SER A 259 -17.08 9.86 -10.77
N PHE A 260 -16.54 8.76 -11.28
CA PHE A 260 -15.82 8.73 -12.55
C PHE A 260 -16.76 8.50 -13.74
N ILE A 261 -18.06 8.27 -13.49
CA ILE A 261 -19.07 7.92 -14.52
C ILE A 261 -19.85 9.17 -14.96
N GLY A 262 -20.32 9.99 -14.01
CA GLY A 262 -21.12 11.16 -14.35
C GLY A 262 -21.77 11.85 -13.14
N PHE A 263 -22.40 12.99 -13.37
CA PHE A 263 -23.12 13.74 -12.32
C PHE A 263 -24.27 12.95 -11.69
N GLU A 264 -25.08 12.29 -12.52
CA GLU A 264 -26.18 11.45 -12.05
C GLU A 264 -25.67 10.35 -11.10
N GLN A 265 -24.56 9.69 -11.47
CA GLN A 265 -23.95 8.69 -10.65
C GLN A 265 -23.39 9.29 -9.33
N ALA A 266 -22.81 10.48 -9.36
CA ALA A 266 -22.39 11.17 -8.15
C ALA A 266 -23.57 11.50 -7.22
N GLU A 267 -24.74 11.85 -7.76
CA GLU A 267 -25.96 12.07 -6.98
C GLU A 267 -26.51 10.76 -6.38
N ILE A 268 -26.48 9.67 -7.15
CA ILE A 268 -26.83 8.32 -6.64
C ILE A 268 -25.90 7.96 -5.47
N THR A 269 -24.61 8.17 -5.64
CA THR A 269 -23.61 7.93 -4.59
C THR A 269 -23.86 8.80 -3.35
N LEU A 270 -24.13 10.09 -3.53
CA LEU A 270 -24.46 11.01 -2.45
C LEU A 270 -25.68 10.54 -1.64
N ALA A 271 -26.75 10.15 -2.33
CA ALA A 271 -27.97 9.66 -1.70
C ALA A 271 -27.75 8.33 -0.96
N ARG A 272 -26.96 7.42 -1.55
CA ARG A 272 -26.71 6.09 -1.02
C ARG A 272 -25.77 6.10 0.19
N GLU A 273 -24.65 6.82 0.11
CA GLU A 273 -23.58 6.75 1.09
C GLU A 273 -23.68 7.82 2.20
N ILE A 274 -24.26 8.96 1.90
CA ILE A 274 -24.43 10.06 2.88
C ILE A 274 -25.92 10.27 3.20
N GLY A 275 -26.74 10.51 2.19
CA GLY A 275 -28.19 10.67 2.35
C GLY A 275 -28.53 11.72 3.43
N ASN A 276 -29.38 11.34 4.37
CA ASN A 276 -29.80 12.16 5.49
C ASN A 276 -29.02 11.94 6.79
N ARG A 277 -27.91 11.16 6.74
CA ARG A 277 -27.08 10.94 7.92
C ARG A 277 -26.55 12.27 8.47
N SER A 278 -26.54 12.40 9.77
CA SER A 278 -25.82 13.48 10.45
C SER A 278 -24.30 13.24 10.37
N PHE A 279 -23.54 14.27 10.63
CA PHE A 279 -22.07 14.17 10.68
C PHE A 279 -21.62 13.11 11.70
N ASP A 280 -22.22 13.11 12.87
CA ASP A 280 -21.83 12.22 13.97
C ASP A 280 -22.20 10.75 13.68
N GLU A 281 -23.34 10.50 13.00
CA GLU A 281 -23.72 9.15 12.55
C GLU A 281 -22.71 8.61 11.51
N LEU A 282 -22.35 9.40 10.49
CA LEU A 282 -21.38 8.97 9.47
C LEU A 282 -19.98 8.75 10.08
N CYS A 283 -19.59 9.59 11.03
CA CYS A 283 -18.35 9.46 11.77
C CYS A 283 -18.30 8.14 12.58
N GLU A 284 -19.40 7.81 13.26
CA GLU A 284 -19.51 6.57 14.05
C GLU A 284 -19.55 5.32 13.16
N GLU A 285 -20.21 5.38 12.00
CA GLU A 285 -20.14 4.29 11.00
C GLU A 285 -18.68 4.05 10.58
N GLY A 286 -17.91 5.11 10.26
CA GLY A 286 -16.49 4.99 9.91
C GLY A 286 -15.64 4.44 11.04
N ARG A 287 -15.88 4.88 12.28
CA ARG A 287 -15.20 4.35 13.45
C ARG A 287 -15.48 2.84 13.62
N THR A 288 -16.69 2.42 13.37
CA THR A 288 -17.11 1.01 13.48
C THR A 288 -16.43 0.15 12.42
N GLU A 289 -16.44 0.56 11.15
CA GLU A 289 -15.79 -0.17 10.06
C GLU A 289 -14.27 -0.33 10.29
N TRP A 290 -13.60 0.72 10.76
CA TRP A 290 -12.20 0.61 11.14
C TRP A 290 -11.97 -0.34 12.31
N ASN A 291 -12.84 -0.33 13.32
CA ASN A 291 -12.73 -1.26 14.44
C ASN A 291 -12.99 -2.72 14.03
N ASP A 292 -13.81 -2.98 13.01
CA ASP A 292 -14.03 -4.33 12.46
C ASP A 292 -12.75 -4.88 11.79
N CYS A 293 -11.96 -4.03 11.14
CA CYS A 293 -10.67 -4.41 10.57
C CYS A 293 -9.58 -4.54 11.65
N LEU A 294 -9.35 -3.46 12.40
CA LEU A 294 -8.29 -3.36 13.41
C LEU A 294 -8.49 -4.32 14.58
N GLY A 295 -9.74 -4.50 15.01
CA GLY A 295 -10.11 -5.35 16.13
C GLY A 295 -9.95 -6.85 15.89
N ARG A 296 -9.63 -7.26 14.65
CA ARG A 296 -9.20 -8.64 14.38
C ARG A 296 -7.85 -8.95 15.02
N PHE A 297 -7.03 -7.94 15.26
CA PHE A 297 -5.71 -8.04 15.89
C PHE A 297 -5.75 -7.38 17.27
N ARG A 298 -5.92 -8.18 18.32
CA ARG A 298 -6.06 -7.68 19.68
C ARG A 298 -4.76 -7.85 20.46
N VAL A 299 -3.99 -6.77 20.54
CA VAL A 299 -2.81 -6.71 21.38
C VAL A 299 -3.27 -6.69 22.85
N ARG A 300 -2.82 -7.67 23.61
CA ARG A 300 -3.00 -7.77 25.06
C ARG A 300 -1.65 -7.58 25.73
N ASP A 301 -1.36 -6.34 26.05
CA ASP A 301 -0.18 -5.98 26.83
C ASP A 301 -0.68 -5.40 28.16
N ASP A 302 -0.73 -6.25 29.20
CA ASP A 302 -1.34 -5.94 30.50
C ASP A 302 -0.57 -4.85 31.29
N GLY A 303 0.52 -4.36 30.78
CA GLY A 303 1.33 -3.32 31.40
C GLY A 303 1.28 -1.96 30.71
N MET A 304 0.80 -1.87 29.47
CA MET A 304 0.74 -0.64 28.65
C MET A 304 2.01 0.26 28.74
N ASP A 305 3.12 -0.32 29.18
CA ASP A 305 4.41 0.35 29.23
C ASP A 305 4.95 0.62 27.81
N ASP A 306 4.33 -0.02 26.82
CA ASP A 306 4.72 0.05 25.41
C ASP A 306 3.61 0.58 24.49
N LEU A 307 2.98 1.70 24.88
CA LEU A 307 1.95 2.34 24.09
C LEU A 307 2.44 2.75 22.70
N ASP A 308 3.73 3.03 22.55
CA ASP A 308 4.33 3.48 21.31
C ASP A 308 4.39 2.36 20.27
N ASN A 309 4.77 1.14 20.65
CA ASN A 309 4.70 -0.02 19.75
C ASN A 309 3.24 -0.38 19.39
N VAL A 310 2.31 -0.23 20.33
CA VAL A 310 0.87 -0.43 20.05
C VAL A 310 0.35 0.59 19.03
N ARG A 311 0.71 1.87 19.15
CA ARG A 311 0.37 2.92 18.18
C ARG A 311 0.98 2.64 16.83
N MET A 312 2.26 2.30 16.78
CA MET A 312 2.93 1.94 15.53
C MET A 312 2.25 0.75 14.86
N PHE A 313 1.94 -0.32 15.60
CA PHE A 313 1.29 -1.52 15.09
C PHE A 313 -0.09 -1.25 14.48
N TYR A 314 -0.96 -0.51 15.20
CA TYR A 314 -2.28 -0.18 14.67
C TYR A 314 -2.23 0.84 13.54
N THR A 315 -1.24 1.74 13.52
CA THR A 315 -1.05 2.64 12.38
C THR A 315 -0.53 1.89 11.16
N ALA A 316 0.37 0.93 11.34
CA ALA A 316 0.81 0.06 10.25
C ALA A 316 -0.37 -0.77 9.69
N LEU A 317 -1.22 -1.35 10.54
CA LEU A 317 -2.45 -2.00 10.08
C LEU A 317 -3.35 -1.04 9.29
N TYR A 318 -3.59 0.16 9.80
CA TYR A 318 -4.37 1.17 9.09
C TYR A 318 -3.80 1.46 7.69
N ARG A 319 -2.48 1.66 7.55
CA ARG A 319 -1.82 1.91 6.25
C ARG A 319 -2.08 0.78 5.25
N MET A 320 -2.05 -0.46 5.70
CA MET A 320 -2.31 -1.62 4.84
C MET A 320 -3.74 -1.67 4.29
N PHE A 321 -4.73 -1.18 5.03
CA PHE A 321 -6.13 -1.15 4.59
C PHE A 321 -6.49 0.03 3.70
N LEU A 322 -5.53 0.90 3.35
CA LEU A 322 -5.76 2.02 2.44
C LEU A 322 -5.63 1.61 0.97
N TYR A 323 -4.91 0.53 0.68
CA TYR A 323 -4.56 0.10 -0.69
C TYR A 323 -4.74 -1.41 -0.91
N PRO A 324 -5.10 -1.82 -2.15
CA PRO A 324 -5.54 -1.01 -3.27
C PRO A 324 -6.90 -0.36 -2.97
N ARG A 325 -7.19 0.76 -3.64
CA ARG A 325 -8.48 1.41 -3.51
C ARG A 325 -9.53 0.77 -4.41
N GLU A 326 -10.79 0.74 -3.96
CA GLU A 326 -11.94 0.50 -4.83
C GLU A 326 -11.94 1.54 -5.97
N PHE A 327 -12.27 1.12 -7.17
CA PHE A 327 -12.42 1.97 -8.34
C PHE A 327 -13.67 1.55 -9.11
N PHE A 328 -14.77 1.34 -8.39
CA PHE A 328 -16.06 0.96 -8.90
C PHE A 328 -17.18 1.65 -8.12
N GLU A 329 -18.34 1.73 -8.72
CA GLU A 329 -19.49 2.44 -8.21
C GLU A 329 -20.74 1.56 -8.30
N TYR A 330 -21.81 1.98 -7.62
CA TYR A 330 -23.08 1.26 -7.62
C TYR A 330 -24.17 2.12 -8.26
N ASP A 331 -24.91 1.58 -9.22
CA ASP A 331 -26.10 2.23 -9.75
C ASP A 331 -27.26 2.25 -8.73
N ALA A 332 -28.41 2.82 -9.11
CA ALA A 332 -29.58 2.92 -8.25
C ALA A 332 -30.13 1.53 -7.85
N GLU A 333 -29.97 0.52 -8.68
CA GLU A 333 -30.38 -0.87 -8.46
C GLU A 333 -29.38 -1.66 -7.60
N GLY A 334 -28.17 -1.13 -7.40
CA GLY A 334 -27.09 -1.76 -6.64
C GLY A 334 -26.18 -2.67 -7.47
N ASN A 335 -26.22 -2.56 -8.81
CA ASN A 335 -25.26 -3.23 -9.67
C ASN A 335 -23.93 -2.47 -9.64
N MET A 336 -22.82 -3.20 -9.80
CA MET A 336 -21.47 -2.64 -9.81
C MET A 336 -21.03 -2.31 -11.23
N TYR A 337 -20.52 -1.11 -11.42
CA TYR A 337 -19.90 -0.59 -12.64
C TYR A 337 -18.62 0.17 -12.28
N HIS A 338 -17.73 0.27 -13.25
CA HIS A 338 -16.55 1.12 -13.12
C HIS A 338 -16.25 1.83 -14.45
N TYR A 339 -15.62 2.99 -14.34
CA TYR A 339 -14.95 3.61 -15.47
C TYR A 339 -13.65 2.86 -15.75
N SER A 340 -13.47 2.35 -16.95
CA SER A 340 -12.24 1.68 -17.35
C SER A 340 -11.13 2.72 -17.58
N PRO A 341 -10.06 2.74 -16.80
CA PRO A 341 -8.94 3.65 -17.03
C PRO A 341 -8.10 3.27 -18.27
N PHE A 342 -8.43 2.16 -18.91
CA PHE A 342 -7.74 1.64 -20.10
C PHE A 342 -8.47 1.99 -21.40
N SER A 343 -9.80 1.85 -21.42
CA SER A 343 -10.61 2.10 -22.62
C SER A 343 -11.43 3.40 -22.55
N GLY A 344 -11.69 3.95 -21.36
CA GLY A 344 -12.59 5.08 -21.17
C GLY A 344 -14.08 4.70 -21.21
N GLU A 345 -14.41 3.41 -21.26
CA GLU A 345 -15.78 2.90 -21.23
C GLU A 345 -16.26 2.68 -19.79
N VAL A 346 -17.58 2.69 -19.59
CA VAL A 346 -18.20 2.26 -18.34
C VAL A 346 -18.54 0.78 -18.46
N LEU A 347 -17.90 -0.05 -17.64
CA LEU A 347 -17.97 -1.49 -17.71
C LEU A 347 -18.54 -2.09 -16.41
N PRO A 348 -19.22 -3.25 -16.46
CA PRO A 348 -19.73 -3.91 -15.27
C PRO A 348 -18.64 -4.60 -14.48
N GLY A 349 -18.84 -4.73 -13.17
CA GLY A 349 -17.97 -5.45 -12.25
C GLY A 349 -17.03 -4.56 -11.48
N ARG A 350 -16.13 -5.19 -10.73
CA ARG A 350 -15.18 -4.52 -9.84
C ARG A 350 -13.91 -4.09 -10.55
N MET A 351 -13.39 -2.95 -10.14
CA MET A 351 -12.04 -2.51 -10.44
C MET A 351 -11.42 -2.00 -9.14
N HIS A 352 -10.13 -2.26 -8.96
CA HIS A 352 -9.30 -1.67 -7.90
C HIS A 352 -8.05 -1.08 -8.53
N THR A 353 -7.50 -0.06 -7.89
CA THR A 353 -6.34 0.66 -8.41
C THR A 353 -5.42 1.14 -7.29
N ASP A 354 -4.38 1.89 -7.64
CA ASP A 354 -3.39 2.49 -6.73
C ASP A 354 -2.60 1.43 -5.96
N ASN A 355 -1.90 0.60 -6.71
CA ASN A 355 -1.04 -0.43 -6.15
C ASN A 355 0.18 -0.72 -7.02
N GLY A 356 1.36 -0.77 -6.38
CA GLY A 356 2.60 -1.30 -6.92
C GLY A 356 2.79 -2.77 -6.53
N TYR A 357 2.87 -3.66 -7.50
CA TYR A 357 3.02 -5.10 -7.21
C TYR A 357 4.44 -5.46 -6.82
N TRP A 358 5.44 -4.78 -7.39
CA TRP A 358 6.85 -4.94 -7.02
C TRP A 358 7.07 -4.71 -5.52
N ASP A 359 6.33 -3.75 -4.93
CA ASP A 359 6.35 -3.48 -3.51
C ASP A 359 5.56 -4.53 -2.74
N THR A 360 4.28 -4.70 -3.08
CA THR A 360 3.27 -5.31 -2.22
C THR A 360 3.20 -6.83 -2.27
N PHE A 361 3.79 -7.49 -3.28
CA PHE A 361 3.78 -8.96 -3.37
C PHE A 361 4.47 -9.63 -2.18
N ARG A 362 5.42 -8.95 -1.54
CA ARG A 362 6.35 -9.51 -0.54
C ARG A 362 5.66 -9.83 0.79
N ALA A 363 4.84 -8.91 1.32
CA ALA A 363 4.15 -9.11 2.59
C ALA A 363 2.72 -8.58 2.59
N ALA A 364 2.43 -7.43 1.96
CA ALA A 364 1.10 -6.82 1.99
C ALA A 364 0.02 -7.74 1.36
N ARG A 365 0.27 -8.32 0.20
CA ARG A 365 -0.69 -9.25 -0.43
C ARG A 365 -0.81 -10.58 0.32
N PRO A 366 0.29 -11.23 0.75
CA PRO A 366 0.24 -12.41 1.62
C PRO A 366 -0.52 -12.21 2.94
N PHE A 367 -0.50 -11.00 3.49
CA PHE A 367 -1.31 -10.67 4.66
C PHE A 367 -2.80 -10.81 4.37
N PHE A 368 -3.26 -10.29 3.24
CA PHE A 368 -4.66 -10.42 2.84
C PHE A 368 -5.05 -11.84 2.45
N ASP A 369 -4.14 -12.60 1.84
CA ASP A 369 -4.35 -14.05 1.61
C ASP A 369 -4.66 -14.78 2.91
N LEU A 370 -3.94 -14.46 3.97
CA LEU A 370 -3.99 -15.16 5.24
C LEU A 370 -5.19 -14.72 6.10
N PHE A 371 -5.42 -13.42 6.21
CA PHE A 371 -6.33 -12.84 7.20
C PHE A 371 -7.64 -12.30 6.61
N PHE A 372 -7.68 -12.00 5.30
CA PHE A 372 -8.84 -11.42 4.61
C PHE A 372 -9.08 -12.05 3.22
N PRO A 373 -9.10 -13.40 3.11
CA PRO A 373 -9.15 -14.07 1.80
C PRO A 373 -10.42 -13.74 0.98
N GLU A 374 -11.55 -13.49 1.65
CA GLU A 374 -12.81 -13.14 0.97
C GLU A 374 -12.67 -11.77 0.26
N TRP A 375 -12.11 -10.78 0.94
CA TRP A 375 -11.83 -9.48 0.33
C TRP A 375 -10.79 -9.62 -0.78
N HIS A 376 -9.71 -10.38 -0.54
CA HIS A 376 -8.66 -10.57 -1.55
C HIS A 376 -9.18 -11.27 -2.82
N GLY A 377 -10.20 -12.15 -2.69
CA GLY A 377 -10.91 -12.72 -3.82
C GLY A 377 -11.60 -11.67 -4.69
N THR A 378 -12.21 -10.65 -4.08
CA THR A 378 -12.81 -9.53 -4.85
C THR A 378 -11.75 -8.69 -5.54
N TYR A 379 -10.57 -8.55 -4.96
CA TYR A 379 -9.44 -7.90 -5.61
C TYR A 379 -8.90 -8.73 -6.79
N MET A 380 -8.85 -10.05 -6.69
CA MET A 380 -8.46 -10.92 -7.80
C MET A 380 -9.43 -10.85 -9.00
N GLU A 381 -10.72 -10.58 -8.77
CA GLU A 381 -11.67 -10.25 -9.84
C GLU A 381 -11.22 -9.01 -10.62
N SER A 382 -10.78 -7.97 -9.93
CA SER A 382 -10.28 -6.74 -10.57
C SER A 382 -8.97 -6.97 -11.34
N VAL A 383 -8.09 -7.85 -10.87
CA VAL A 383 -6.87 -8.24 -11.59
C VAL A 383 -7.23 -8.92 -12.91
N ALA A 384 -8.22 -9.81 -12.90
CA ALA A 384 -8.72 -10.44 -14.11
C ALA A 384 -9.40 -9.44 -15.06
N ASN A 385 -10.16 -8.46 -14.52
CA ASN A 385 -10.79 -7.41 -15.32
C ASN A 385 -9.75 -6.49 -15.96
N THR A 386 -8.70 -6.11 -15.23
CA THR A 386 -7.57 -5.35 -15.81
C THR A 386 -6.98 -6.05 -17.02
N TYR A 387 -6.78 -7.38 -16.97
CA TYR A 387 -6.29 -8.14 -18.11
C TYR A 387 -7.29 -8.17 -19.28
N ARG A 388 -8.59 -8.35 -19.00
CA ARG A 388 -9.63 -8.35 -20.03
C ARG A 388 -9.72 -7.03 -20.78
N GLU A 389 -9.55 -5.93 -20.08
CA GLU A 389 -9.72 -4.57 -20.60
C GLU A 389 -8.47 -4.03 -21.29
N SER A 390 -7.30 -4.29 -20.72
CA SER A 390 -6.01 -3.79 -21.23
C SER A 390 -5.23 -4.81 -22.07
N GLY A 391 -5.53 -6.10 -21.89
CA GLY A 391 -4.73 -7.21 -22.41
C GLY A 391 -3.47 -7.51 -21.60
N TRP A 392 -3.26 -6.85 -20.45
CA TRP A 392 -2.08 -6.99 -19.59
C TRP A 392 -2.44 -7.09 -18.11
N LEU A 393 -1.66 -7.84 -17.34
CA LEU A 393 -1.77 -7.83 -15.89
C LEU A 393 -1.28 -6.49 -15.33
N PRO A 394 -1.84 -6.03 -14.21
CA PRO A 394 -1.34 -4.84 -13.53
C PRO A 394 0.01 -5.13 -12.87
N GLU A 395 1.00 -4.23 -13.06
CA GLU A 395 2.25 -4.24 -12.30
C GLU A 395 2.39 -2.98 -11.44
N TRP A 396 2.06 -1.83 -12.00
CA TRP A 396 1.78 -0.61 -11.27
C TRP A 396 0.57 0.07 -11.92
N VAL A 397 -0.45 0.34 -11.12
CA VAL A 397 -1.70 0.97 -11.61
C VAL A 397 -2.11 2.15 -10.73
N SER A 398 -2.46 3.30 -11.38
CA SER A 398 -2.98 4.50 -10.71
C SER A 398 -3.54 5.51 -11.75
N PRO A 399 -4.86 5.54 -12.07
CA PRO A 399 -5.74 4.37 -12.01
C PRO A 399 -5.43 3.35 -13.11
N GLY A 400 -4.86 3.73 -14.27
CA GLY A 400 -4.39 2.85 -15.35
C GLY A 400 -2.94 2.41 -15.13
N HIS A 401 -2.37 1.67 -16.11
CA HIS A 401 -0.98 1.26 -16.04
C HIS A 401 -0.01 2.45 -15.97
N ILE A 402 0.94 2.40 -15.07
CA ILE A 402 2.07 3.33 -14.96
C ILE A 402 3.35 2.61 -15.35
N ASP A 403 4.27 3.30 -16.04
CA ASP A 403 5.60 2.78 -16.34
C ASP A 403 6.56 3.01 -15.17
N ALA A 404 6.37 2.27 -14.10
CA ALA A 404 7.13 2.35 -12.86
C ALA A 404 7.54 0.96 -12.38
N MET A 405 8.74 0.86 -11.80
CA MET A 405 9.34 -0.36 -11.25
C MET A 405 9.62 -1.45 -12.29
N ILE A 406 9.92 -2.64 -11.82
CA ILE A 406 10.34 -3.79 -12.62
C ILE A 406 9.58 -5.05 -12.20
N GLY A 407 9.86 -6.17 -12.86
CA GLY A 407 9.25 -7.46 -12.53
C GLY A 407 7.95 -7.73 -13.28
N SER A 408 7.39 -8.90 -13.06
CA SER A 408 6.02 -9.28 -13.39
C SER A 408 5.36 -9.90 -12.15
N ASN A 409 5.45 -9.15 -11.03
CA ASN A 409 5.16 -9.64 -9.68
C ASN A 409 3.67 -9.88 -9.42
N SER A 410 2.78 -9.46 -10.33
CA SER A 410 1.39 -9.93 -10.39
C SER A 410 1.32 -11.46 -10.43
N ALA A 411 2.32 -12.15 -11.02
CA ALA A 411 2.43 -13.60 -11.00
C ALA A 411 2.55 -14.14 -9.57
N SER A 412 3.36 -13.49 -8.71
CA SER A 412 3.49 -13.87 -7.29
C SER A 412 2.18 -13.67 -6.53
N VAL A 413 1.51 -12.55 -6.76
CA VAL A 413 0.23 -12.23 -6.08
C VAL A 413 -0.86 -13.24 -6.47
N ILE A 414 -1.00 -13.54 -7.75
CA ILE A 414 -1.97 -14.54 -8.26
C ILE A 414 -1.63 -15.94 -7.70
N ALA A 415 -0.36 -16.34 -7.76
CA ALA A 415 0.07 -17.66 -7.29
C ALA A 415 -0.13 -17.83 -5.77
N SER A 416 0.26 -16.82 -4.98
CA SER A 416 0.06 -16.83 -3.53
C SER A 416 -1.42 -16.92 -3.18
N ALA A 417 -2.28 -16.10 -3.81
CA ALA A 417 -3.72 -16.10 -3.59
C ALA A 417 -4.33 -17.46 -3.96
N TYR A 418 -4.03 -18.00 -5.15
CA TYR A 418 -4.57 -19.26 -5.62
C TYR A 418 -4.17 -20.44 -4.73
N LEU A 419 -2.88 -20.58 -4.44
CA LEU A 419 -2.36 -21.66 -3.59
C LEU A 419 -2.74 -21.49 -2.11
N SER A 420 -3.15 -20.29 -1.73
CA SER A 420 -3.77 -20.01 -0.45
C SER A 420 -5.25 -20.37 -0.39
N GLY A 421 -5.86 -20.72 -1.51
CA GLY A 421 -7.30 -21.03 -1.57
C GLY A 421 -8.18 -19.79 -1.43
N VAL A 422 -7.73 -18.63 -1.88
CA VAL A 422 -8.54 -17.41 -1.97
C VAL A 422 -9.75 -17.68 -2.87
N PRO A 423 -10.98 -17.38 -2.42
CA PRO A 423 -12.19 -17.75 -3.17
C PRO A 423 -12.43 -16.83 -4.37
N GLY A 424 -13.20 -17.30 -5.35
CA GLY A 424 -13.74 -16.47 -6.44
C GLY A 424 -12.76 -16.12 -7.56
N MET A 425 -11.59 -16.71 -7.61
CA MET A 425 -10.59 -16.45 -8.64
C MET A 425 -10.96 -17.08 -9.97
N ASP A 426 -11.00 -16.30 -11.06
CA ASP A 426 -11.06 -16.81 -12.43
C ASP A 426 -9.70 -17.28 -12.92
N MET A 427 -9.33 -18.50 -12.52
CA MET A 427 -8.04 -19.08 -12.90
C MET A 427 -7.90 -19.37 -14.39
N GLY A 428 -8.99 -19.40 -15.17
CA GLY A 428 -8.93 -19.50 -16.62
C GLY A 428 -8.25 -18.26 -17.23
N THR A 429 -8.81 -17.10 -16.93
CA THR A 429 -8.28 -15.79 -17.36
C THR A 429 -6.91 -15.50 -16.73
N LEU A 430 -6.77 -15.72 -15.42
CA LEU A 430 -5.52 -15.39 -14.71
C LEU A 430 -4.34 -16.26 -15.17
N TRP A 431 -4.56 -17.54 -15.44
CA TRP A 431 -3.52 -18.40 -16.02
C TRP A 431 -3.09 -17.95 -17.42
N GLU A 432 -4.05 -17.65 -18.30
CA GLU A 432 -3.75 -17.13 -19.65
C GLU A 432 -2.89 -15.86 -19.55
N ALA A 433 -3.29 -14.95 -18.65
CA ALA A 433 -2.59 -13.70 -18.42
C ALA A 433 -1.15 -13.94 -17.91
N MET A 434 -0.97 -14.75 -16.86
CA MET A 434 0.35 -15.09 -16.31
C MET A 434 1.27 -15.70 -17.37
N TYR A 435 0.73 -16.65 -18.16
CA TYR A 435 1.49 -17.31 -19.22
C TYR A 435 1.90 -16.32 -20.32
N LYS A 436 0.97 -15.43 -20.75
CA LYS A 436 1.28 -14.37 -21.70
C LYS A 436 2.37 -13.43 -21.19
N MET A 437 2.27 -12.96 -19.93
CA MET A 437 3.24 -12.04 -19.33
C MET A 437 4.65 -12.63 -19.28
N ALA A 438 4.78 -13.96 -19.06
CA ALA A 438 6.07 -14.64 -18.98
C ALA A 438 6.92 -14.60 -20.25
N TYR A 439 6.29 -14.33 -21.41
CA TYR A 439 6.95 -14.34 -22.73
C TYR A 439 6.86 -13.03 -23.50
N ASN A 440 6.16 -12.04 -22.99
CA ASN A 440 5.87 -10.84 -23.78
C ASN A 440 6.24 -9.55 -23.03
N ALA A 441 6.84 -8.62 -23.77
CA ALA A 441 7.00 -7.25 -23.34
C ALA A 441 5.83 -6.40 -23.84
N HIS A 442 5.41 -5.42 -23.04
CA HIS A 442 4.43 -4.43 -23.49
C HIS A 442 5.07 -3.52 -24.55
N PRO A 443 4.33 -3.11 -25.59
CA PRO A 443 4.94 -2.34 -26.70
C PRO A 443 5.50 -0.98 -26.32
N THR A 444 5.04 -0.35 -25.24
CA THR A 444 5.42 1.01 -24.84
C THR A 444 5.77 1.18 -23.36
N LEU A 445 5.41 0.24 -22.50
CA LEU A 445 5.63 0.33 -21.05
C LEU A 445 6.63 -0.73 -20.61
N SER A 446 7.79 -0.30 -20.13
CA SER A 446 8.89 -1.21 -19.76
C SER A 446 8.61 -2.01 -18.47
N SER A 447 7.68 -1.54 -17.67
CA SER A 447 7.26 -2.16 -16.40
C SER A 447 6.09 -3.12 -16.55
N VAL A 448 5.44 -3.19 -17.71
CA VAL A 448 4.30 -4.08 -17.97
C VAL A 448 4.75 -5.21 -18.87
N GLY A 449 4.39 -6.45 -18.54
CA GLY A 449 5.02 -7.61 -19.16
C GLY A 449 6.49 -7.74 -18.75
N ARG A 450 7.30 -8.29 -19.63
CA ARG A 450 8.73 -8.52 -19.36
C ARG A 450 9.59 -7.83 -20.40
N ALA A 451 10.13 -6.65 -20.07
CA ALA A 451 11.13 -6.02 -20.91
C ALA A 451 12.35 -6.96 -21.06
N GLY A 452 12.77 -7.23 -22.30
CA GLY A 452 13.83 -8.20 -22.60
C GLY A 452 13.37 -9.66 -22.56
N ALA A 453 12.07 -9.93 -22.72
CA ALA A 453 11.52 -11.30 -22.71
C ALA A 453 12.20 -12.22 -23.74
N GLU A 454 12.51 -11.71 -24.94
CA GLU A 454 13.18 -12.49 -26.00
C GLU A 454 14.61 -12.88 -25.59
N GLU A 455 15.38 -11.92 -25.07
CA GLU A 455 16.73 -12.18 -24.56
C GLU A 455 16.72 -13.12 -23.37
N TYR A 456 15.79 -12.89 -22.43
CA TYR A 456 15.65 -13.72 -21.26
C TYR A 456 15.29 -15.17 -21.62
N ASP A 457 14.40 -15.38 -22.57
CA ASP A 457 14.05 -16.73 -23.05
C ASP A 457 15.24 -17.44 -23.69
N ARG A 458 16.01 -16.73 -24.50
CA ARG A 458 17.16 -17.27 -25.24
C ARG A 458 18.39 -17.50 -24.36
N LEU A 459 18.70 -16.57 -23.45
CA LEU A 459 19.97 -16.52 -22.70
C LEU A 459 19.82 -16.99 -21.25
N GLY A 460 18.59 -16.97 -20.70
CA GLY A 460 18.32 -17.17 -19.30
C GLY A 460 18.62 -15.96 -18.42
N TYR A 461 18.80 -14.77 -19.02
CA TYR A 461 18.95 -13.49 -18.32
C TYR A 461 18.70 -12.34 -19.30
N VAL A 462 18.41 -11.16 -18.77
CA VAL A 462 18.32 -9.90 -19.52
C VAL A 462 19.74 -9.30 -19.62
N PRO A 463 20.32 -9.11 -20.83
CA PRO A 463 21.67 -8.54 -20.96
C PRO A 463 21.70 -7.04 -20.63
N ASN A 464 22.85 -6.56 -20.13
CA ASN A 464 23.07 -5.17 -19.77
C ASN A 464 23.54 -4.27 -20.94
N ASP A 465 23.72 -4.84 -22.14
CA ASP A 465 24.21 -4.16 -23.36
C ASP A 465 23.18 -4.06 -24.48
N VAL A 466 21.90 -4.36 -24.22
CA VAL A 466 20.80 -4.34 -25.23
C VAL A 466 19.82 -3.17 -25.05
N GLY A 467 20.19 -2.17 -24.27
CA GLY A 467 19.36 -0.97 -24.05
C GLY A 467 18.22 -1.16 -23.04
N ILE A 468 18.20 -2.26 -22.33
CA ILE A 468 17.23 -2.52 -21.25
C ILE A 468 17.91 -2.22 -19.90
N ARG A 469 17.38 -1.22 -19.19
CA ARG A 469 17.87 -0.86 -17.86
C ARG A 469 17.51 -1.92 -16.82
N GLU A 470 18.23 -1.90 -15.70
CA GLU A 470 17.91 -2.73 -14.52
C GLU A 470 17.96 -4.23 -14.82
N SER A 471 18.83 -4.62 -15.72
CA SER A 471 18.88 -5.96 -16.33
C SER A 471 19.08 -7.08 -15.32
N ALA A 472 19.94 -6.89 -14.32
CA ALA A 472 20.18 -7.89 -13.27
C ALA A 472 18.97 -7.99 -12.34
N ALA A 473 18.40 -6.86 -11.89
CA ALA A 473 17.21 -6.85 -11.07
C ALA A 473 16.03 -7.53 -11.78
N ARG A 474 15.77 -7.18 -13.08
CA ARG A 474 14.72 -7.85 -13.88
C ARG A 474 14.92 -9.35 -13.98
N THR A 475 16.14 -9.81 -14.18
CA THR A 475 16.45 -11.25 -14.27
C THR A 475 16.12 -11.97 -12.95
N LEU A 476 16.45 -11.38 -11.82
CA LEU A 476 16.16 -11.96 -10.50
C LEU A 476 14.65 -12.05 -10.24
N GLU A 477 13.93 -10.96 -10.52
CA GLU A 477 12.48 -10.93 -10.40
C GLU A 477 11.82 -11.96 -11.34
N TYR A 478 12.20 -12.00 -12.62
CA TYR A 478 11.64 -12.95 -13.58
C TYR A 478 11.89 -14.41 -13.21
N ALA A 479 13.04 -14.74 -12.60
CA ALA A 479 13.32 -16.09 -12.14
C ALA A 479 12.36 -16.50 -11.00
N TYR A 480 12.04 -15.58 -10.09
CA TYR A 480 11.05 -15.80 -9.05
C TYR A 480 9.63 -15.85 -9.62
N ASP A 481 9.28 -14.95 -10.53
CA ASP A 481 7.98 -14.95 -11.21
C ASP A 481 7.75 -16.26 -11.99
N ASP A 482 8.79 -16.80 -12.63
CA ASP A 482 8.73 -18.10 -13.31
C ASP A 482 8.48 -19.25 -12.32
N PHE A 483 9.05 -19.19 -11.12
CA PHE A 483 8.71 -20.11 -10.03
C PHE A 483 7.22 -19.99 -9.63
N CYS A 484 6.68 -18.79 -9.58
CA CYS A 484 5.27 -18.58 -9.29
C CYS A 484 4.37 -19.20 -10.39
N VAL A 485 4.72 -18.99 -11.67
CA VAL A 485 4.03 -19.61 -12.81
C VAL A 485 4.15 -21.14 -12.75
N LEU A 486 5.33 -21.67 -12.43
CA LEU A 486 5.56 -23.11 -12.22
C LEU A 486 4.58 -23.70 -11.21
N LYS A 487 4.47 -23.09 -10.03
CA LYS A 487 3.62 -23.60 -8.95
C LYS A 487 2.14 -23.58 -9.29
N VAL A 488 1.70 -22.58 -10.04
CA VAL A 488 0.33 -22.53 -10.58
C VAL A 488 0.14 -23.57 -11.69
N ALA A 489 1.13 -23.77 -12.58
CA ALA A 489 1.07 -24.80 -13.61
C ALA A 489 0.94 -26.21 -13.02
N GLU A 490 1.74 -26.52 -11.98
CA GLU A 490 1.65 -27.79 -11.24
C GLU A 490 0.26 -27.98 -10.61
N ALA A 491 -0.25 -26.96 -9.92
CA ALA A 491 -1.54 -27.01 -9.25
C ALA A 491 -2.73 -27.14 -10.21
N LEU A 492 -2.62 -26.55 -11.42
CA LEU A 492 -3.63 -26.66 -12.48
C LEU A 492 -3.47 -27.91 -13.36
N GLY A 493 -2.44 -28.76 -13.13
CA GLY A 493 -2.16 -29.95 -13.93
C GLY A 493 -1.83 -29.66 -15.40
N LYS A 494 -1.06 -28.59 -15.66
CA LYS A 494 -0.63 -28.23 -17.02
C LYS A 494 0.35 -29.24 -17.60
N ASP A 495 0.53 -29.20 -18.93
CA ASP A 495 1.43 -30.13 -19.64
C ASP A 495 2.82 -30.15 -19.01
N LYS A 496 3.39 -31.37 -18.93
CA LYS A 496 4.73 -31.59 -18.37
C LYS A 496 5.79 -30.71 -19.04
N LYS A 497 5.66 -30.42 -20.35
CA LYS A 497 6.58 -29.55 -21.07
C LYS A 497 6.60 -28.15 -20.47
N ILE A 498 5.43 -27.58 -20.14
CA ILE A 498 5.31 -26.26 -19.49
C ILE A 498 5.94 -26.29 -18.11
N VAL A 499 5.62 -27.33 -17.33
CA VAL A 499 6.17 -27.50 -15.97
C VAL A 499 7.71 -27.58 -16.00
N ASP A 500 8.28 -28.45 -16.88
CA ASP A 500 9.73 -28.64 -17.00
C ASP A 500 10.42 -27.33 -17.47
N GLU A 501 9.78 -26.57 -18.35
CA GLU A 501 10.31 -25.27 -18.84
C GLU A 501 10.38 -24.23 -17.71
N PHE A 502 9.28 -23.98 -17.00
CA PHE A 502 9.28 -23.02 -15.88
C PHE A 502 10.16 -23.49 -14.73
N LYS A 503 10.29 -24.79 -14.52
CA LYS A 503 11.25 -25.38 -13.58
C LYS A 503 12.70 -24.97 -13.91
N LYS A 504 13.06 -25.03 -15.19
CA LYS A 504 14.38 -24.57 -15.65
C LYS A 504 14.54 -23.07 -15.50
N ARG A 505 13.53 -22.28 -15.92
CA ARG A 505 13.56 -20.81 -15.88
C ARG A 505 13.67 -20.27 -14.45
N SER A 506 13.06 -20.93 -13.47
CA SER A 506 13.17 -20.58 -12.05
C SER A 506 14.60 -20.60 -11.51
N LEU A 507 15.53 -21.27 -12.20
CA LEU A 507 16.96 -21.33 -11.83
C LEU A 507 17.80 -20.26 -12.54
N ASN A 508 17.23 -19.41 -13.36
CA ASN A 508 17.94 -18.42 -14.15
C ASN A 508 18.70 -17.37 -13.30
N TYR A 509 18.32 -17.15 -12.05
CA TYR A 509 19.06 -16.32 -11.11
C TYR A 509 20.53 -16.74 -10.99
N ARG A 510 20.86 -18.04 -11.17
CA ARG A 510 22.22 -18.59 -11.11
C ARG A 510 23.15 -18.02 -12.18
N ASN A 511 22.60 -17.55 -13.30
CA ASN A 511 23.37 -16.95 -14.39
C ASN A 511 24.02 -15.62 -13.99
N LEU A 512 23.48 -14.93 -12.98
CA LEU A 512 23.98 -13.63 -12.53
C LEU A 512 25.02 -13.71 -11.41
N PHE A 513 25.30 -14.91 -10.88
CA PHE A 513 26.19 -15.02 -9.74
C PHE A 513 27.67 -14.79 -10.13
N HIS A 514 28.24 -13.73 -9.56
CA HIS A 514 29.65 -13.35 -9.77
C HIS A 514 30.52 -13.94 -8.65
N LYS A 515 31.28 -14.97 -8.98
CA LYS A 515 32.06 -15.75 -8.00
C LYS A 515 33.11 -14.95 -7.24
N ASP A 516 33.76 -13.98 -7.90
CA ASP A 516 34.83 -13.20 -7.28
C ASP A 516 34.32 -12.23 -6.22
N PHE A 517 33.07 -11.75 -6.35
CA PHE A 517 32.41 -10.85 -5.40
C PHE A 517 31.47 -11.59 -4.44
N ASN A 518 31.10 -12.81 -4.79
CA ASN A 518 30.07 -13.57 -4.07
C ASN A 518 28.70 -12.87 -4.04
N LEU A 519 28.36 -12.12 -5.08
CA LEU A 519 27.19 -11.29 -5.25
C LEU A 519 26.61 -11.44 -6.66
N MET A 520 25.41 -10.93 -6.89
CA MET A 520 24.79 -10.91 -8.22
C MET A 520 25.29 -9.71 -9.05
N ALA A 521 25.50 -9.94 -10.34
CA ALA A 521 25.91 -8.91 -11.31
C ALA A 521 25.27 -9.17 -12.67
N GLY A 522 25.05 -8.12 -13.46
CA GLY A 522 24.55 -8.24 -14.82
C GLY A 522 25.61 -8.74 -15.78
N ARG A 523 25.17 -9.38 -16.86
CA ARG A 523 26.01 -9.87 -17.96
C ARG A 523 25.66 -9.19 -19.28
N ASP A 524 26.66 -9.11 -20.17
CA ASP A 524 26.44 -8.69 -21.54
C ASP A 524 25.80 -9.82 -22.39
N SER A 525 25.40 -9.51 -23.60
CA SER A 525 24.79 -10.47 -24.55
C SER A 525 25.70 -11.65 -24.95
N LYS A 526 26.99 -11.59 -24.62
CA LYS A 526 28.00 -12.64 -24.85
C LYS A 526 28.27 -13.47 -23.61
N GLY A 527 27.65 -13.15 -22.46
CA GLY A 527 27.78 -13.88 -21.20
C GLY A 527 28.92 -13.38 -20.30
N ASN A 528 29.53 -12.23 -20.57
CA ASN A 528 30.61 -11.70 -19.75
C ASN A 528 30.07 -10.78 -18.67
N PHE A 529 30.67 -10.80 -17.49
CA PHE A 529 30.53 -9.75 -16.49
C PHE A 529 31.34 -8.53 -16.89
N ARG A 530 30.90 -7.35 -16.44
CA ARG A 530 31.68 -6.12 -16.67
C ARG A 530 33.02 -6.17 -15.93
N PRO A 531 34.14 -5.83 -16.59
CA PRO A 531 35.46 -5.82 -15.93
C PRO A 531 35.57 -4.79 -14.78
N ASP A 532 34.77 -3.72 -14.86
CA ASP A 532 34.69 -2.62 -13.90
C ASP A 532 33.48 -2.74 -12.95
N PHE A 533 33.00 -3.97 -12.72
CA PHE A 533 31.85 -4.19 -11.84
C PHE A 533 32.12 -3.63 -10.44
N ASN A 534 31.21 -2.74 -9.99
CA ASN A 534 31.22 -2.13 -8.68
C ASN A 534 29.97 -2.52 -7.91
N PRO A 535 30.06 -3.37 -6.85
CA PRO A 535 28.89 -3.83 -6.11
C PRO A 535 28.18 -2.73 -5.31
N LEU A 536 28.78 -1.55 -5.17
CA LEU A 536 28.20 -0.38 -4.48
C LEU A 536 27.51 0.60 -5.47
N ALA A 537 27.53 0.29 -6.78
CA ALA A 537 26.87 1.12 -7.78
C ALA A 537 25.35 0.98 -7.71
N TRP A 538 24.68 2.09 -7.41
CA TRP A 538 23.22 2.19 -7.39
C TRP A 538 22.67 2.48 -8.79
N GLY A 539 21.57 1.83 -9.15
CA GLY A 539 20.97 1.96 -10.47
C GLY A 539 21.69 1.14 -11.54
N GLY A 540 21.53 1.52 -12.81
CA GLY A 540 22.14 0.82 -13.94
C GLY A 540 21.60 -0.59 -14.13
N GLU A 541 22.25 -1.58 -13.51
CA GLU A 541 21.84 -2.99 -13.54
C GLU A 541 20.77 -3.32 -12.48
N PHE A 542 20.56 -2.44 -11.50
CA PHE A 542 19.62 -2.62 -10.38
C PHE A 542 18.64 -1.44 -10.28
N THR A 543 17.49 -1.68 -9.71
CA THR A 543 16.44 -0.68 -9.47
C THR A 543 16.56 -0.18 -8.04
N GLU A 544 16.72 1.13 -7.84
CA GLU A 544 16.74 1.77 -6.51
C GLU A 544 17.59 1.02 -5.49
N GLY A 545 18.74 0.55 -5.93
CA GLY A 545 19.60 -0.29 -5.11
C GLY A 545 20.89 -0.66 -5.84
N ASN A 546 21.63 -1.56 -5.22
CA ASN A 546 22.89 -2.09 -5.73
C ASN A 546 22.98 -3.61 -5.55
N SER A 547 24.13 -4.20 -5.86
CA SER A 547 24.34 -5.65 -5.77
C SER A 547 24.21 -6.19 -4.34
N TRP A 548 24.56 -5.40 -3.30
CA TRP A 548 24.39 -5.80 -1.90
C TRP A 548 22.92 -5.93 -1.49
N HIS A 549 22.02 -5.19 -2.17
CA HIS A 549 20.58 -5.27 -1.90
C HIS A 549 19.91 -6.41 -2.66
N TYR A 550 20.23 -6.54 -3.95
CA TYR A 550 19.53 -7.48 -4.84
C TYR A 550 20.04 -8.90 -4.80
N SER A 551 21.25 -9.17 -4.30
CA SER A 551 21.78 -10.54 -4.25
C SER A 551 20.93 -11.50 -3.40
N TRP A 552 20.05 -10.98 -2.59
CA TRP A 552 19.12 -11.73 -1.72
C TRP A 552 17.75 -11.99 -2.36
N SER A 553 17.46 -11.40 -3.53
CA SER A 553 16.17 -11.54 -4.24
C SER A 553 16.03 -12.93 -4.92
N VAL A 554 16.28 -13.98 -4.15
CA VAL A 554 16.11 -15.40 -4.52
C VAL A 554 15.16 -16.03 -3.50
N PHE A 555 13.94 -15.49 -3.45
CA PHE A 555 12.93 -15.82 -2.43
C PHE A 555 12.56 -17.30 -2.41
N HIS A 556 12.56 -17.96 -3.57
CA HIS A 556 12.14 -19.34 -3.76
C HIS A 556 13.25 -20.37 -3.50
N ASP A 557 14.52 -19.95 -3.51
CA ASP A 557 15.66 -20.89 -3.42
C ASP A 557 16.82 -20.40 -2.55
N PRO A 558 16.60 -20.04 -1.27
CA PRO A 558 17.68 -19.61 -0.37
C PRO A 558 18.79 -20.66 -0.20
N LYS A 559 18.47 -21.98 -0.21
CA LYS A 559 19.47 -23.04 -0.17
C LYS A 559 20.36 -23.00 -1.41
N GLY A 560 19.77 -22.89 -2.61
CA GLY A 560 20.53 -22.80 -3.85
C GLY A 560 21.43 -21.56 -3.90
N LEU A 561 20.97 -20.43 -3.34
CA LEU A 561 21.79 -19.21 -3.18
C LEU A 561 22.96 -19.46 -2.20
N ALA A 562 22.70 -20.09 -1.06
CA ALA A 562 23.72 -20.43 -0.08
C ALA A 562 24.78 -21.37 -0.68
N GLU A 563 24.39 -22.34 -1.50
CA GLU A 563 25.31 -23.22 -2.22
C GLU A 563 26.21 -22.47 -3.20
N LEU A 564 25.65 -21.53 -3.96
CA LEU A 564 26.44 -20.66 -4.86
C LEU A 564 27.48 -19.84 -4.09
N MET A 565 27.14 -19.35 -2.90
CA MET A 565 28.04 -18.59 -2.03
C MET A 565 29.07 -19.44 -1.28
N GLY A 566 29.03 -20.78 -1.42
CA GLY A 566 29.98 -21.70 -0.79
C GLY A 566 29.50 -22.36 0.51
N GLY A 567 28.18 -22.46 0.67
CA GLY A 567 27.50 -23.17 1.74
C GLY A 567 27.19 -22.31 2.98
N ASP A 568 26.61 -22.96 3.98
CA ASP A 568 26.04 -22.33 5.19
C ASP A 568 26.92 -21.23 5.82
N LYS A 569 28.17 -21.53 6.16
CA LYS A 569 29.07 -20.57 6.82
C LYS A 569 29.46 -19.39 5.93
N ALA A 570 29.57 -19.61 4.61
CA ALA A 570 29.88 -18.55 3.68
C ALA A 570 28.66 -17.63 3.50
N PHE A 571 27.48 -18.20 3.41
CA PHE A 571 26.22 -17.49 3.33
C PHE A 571 25.99 -16.59 4.57
N ILE A 572 26.18 -17.15 5.78
CA ILE A 572 26.12 -16.37 7.04
C ILE A 572 27.12 -15.21 7.01
N ARG A 573 28.38 -15.44 6.61
CA ARG A 573 29.38 -14.36 6.55
C ARG A 573 28.97 -13.25 5.57
N MET A 574 28.39 -13.61 4.42
CA MET A 574 27.92 -12.60 3.45
C MET A 574 26.76 -11.77 4.01
N MET A 575 25.78 -12.39 4.68
CA MET A 575 24.71 -11.67 5.37
C MET A 575 25.24 -10.78 6.50
N ASP A 576 26.18 -11.25 7.33
CA ASP A 576 26.82 -10.45 8.37
C ASP A 576 27.60 -9.27 7.76
N SER A 577 28.18 -9.45 6.57
CA SER A 577 28.90 -8.40 5.87
C SER A 577 28.00 -7.24 5.43
N VAL A 578 26.73 -7.49 5.13
CA VAL A 578 25.77 -6.43 4.79
C VAL A 578 25.70 -5.36 5.91
N PHE A 579 25.70 -5.81 7.15
CA PHE A 579 25.62 -4.90 8.33
C PHE A 579 26.95 -4.28 8.74
N SER A 580 28.08 -4.91 8.37
CA SER A 580 29.40 -4.46 8.73
C SER A 580 30.07 -3.59 7.66
N GLN A 581 29.60 -3.65 6.41
CA GLN A 581 30.02 -2.73 5.35
C GLN A 581 29.57 -1.30 5.68
N PRO A 582 30.42 -0.27 5.47
CA PRO A 582 29.96 1.10 5.63
C PRO A 582 28.85 1.42 4.61
N PRO A 583 27.94 2.35 4.91
CA PRO A 583 26.88 2.77 3.99
C PRO A 583 27.42 3.70 2.88
N THR A 584 28.48 3.25 2.20
CA THR A 584 29.07 3.91 1.04
C THR A 584 28.33 3.52 -0.23
N PHE A 585 28.39 4.38 -1.23
CA PHE A 585 27.63 4.22 -2.46
C PHE A 585 28.34 4.84 -3.65
N ASP A 586 27.96 4.40 -4.83
CA ASP A 586 28.29 5.03 -6.12
C ASP A 586 26.96 5.29 -6.86
N VAL A 587 26.69 6.54 -7.17
CA VAL A 587 25.49 7.00 -7.88
C VAL A 587 25.79 7.48 -9.30
N SER A 588 26.88 7.03 -9.89
CA SER A 588 27.29 7.44 -11.25
C SER A 588 26.24 7.08 -12.30
N ALA A 589 25.49 5.98 -12.11
CA ALA A 589 24.39 5.59 -13.01
C ALA A 589 23.18 6.55 -12.95
N TYR A 590 23.05 7.32 -11.88
CA TYR A 590 22.07 8.41 -11.74
C TYR A 590 22.66 9.79 -12.11
N GLY A 591 23.78 9.83 -12.84
CA GLY A 591 24.45 11.08 -13.23
C GLY A 591 25.03 11.85 -12.03
N GLY A 592 25.29 11.19 -10.91
CA GLY A 592 25.79 11.79 -9.67
C GLY A 592 24.70 12.30 -8.73
N GLN A 593 23.41 12.16 -9.08
CA GLN A 593 22.30 12.50 -8.19
C GLN A 593 22.16 11.45 -7.09
N VAL A 594 22.18 11.91 -5.84
CA VAL A 594 21.89 11.07 -4.67
C VAL A 594 20.37 11.03 -4.49
N ILE A 595 19.77 9.87 -4.74
CA ILE A 595 18.33 9.63 -4.54
C ILE A 595 18.04 9.45 -3.05
N HIS A 596 16.76 9.55 -2.67
CA HIS A 596 16.36 9.55 -1.25
C HIS A 596 16.69 8.22 -0.55
N GLU A 597 16.58 7.06 -1.21
CA GLU A 597 16.85 5.75 -0.65
C GLU A 597 18.32 5.59 -0.22
N VAL A 598 19.24 6.23 -0.94
CA VAL A 598 20.67 6.31 -0.57
C VAL A 598 20.82 7.12 0.73
N ARG A 599 20.08 8.23 0.85
CA ARG A 599 20.07 9.06 2.07
C ARG A 599 19.53 8.29 3.26
N GLU A 600 18.45 7.60 3.06
CA GLU A 600 17.81 6.75 4.06
C GLU A 600 18.77 5.67 4.56
N MET A 601 19.45 4.95 3.64
CA MET A 601 20.49 3.98 4.00
C MET A 601 21.58 4.61 4.89
N GLN A 602 22.04 5.83 4.55
CA GLN A 602 23.04 6.53 5.33
C GLN A 602 22.54 6.94 6.73
N VAL A 603 21.31 7.48 6.79
CA VAL A 603 20.68 7.91 8.06
C VAL A 603 20.42 6.73 8.98
N MET A 604 19.92 5.62 8.46
CA MET A 604 19.70 4.39 9.22
C MET A 604 20.98 3.83 9.85
N ASN A 605 22.11 3.95 9.14
CA ASN A 605 23.42 3.48 9.57
C ASN A 605 23.43 1.98 9.98
N PHE A 606 22.80 1.15 9.16
CA PHE A 606 22.81 -0.32 9.27
C PHE A 606 23.70 -0.98 8.17
N GLY A 607 24.82 -0.32 7.83
CA GLY A 607 25.69 -0.79 6.75
C GLY A 607 25.02 -0.68 5.38
N GLN A 608 25.06 -1.75 4.62
CA GLN A 608 24.35 -1.86 3.32
C GLN A 608 22.91 -2.40 3.47
N TYR A 609 22.40 -2.59 4.69
CA TYR A 609 21.00 -2.98 4.91
C TYR A 609 20.08 -1.77 4.79
N ALA A 610 19.69 -1.45 3.55
CA ALA A 610 18.82 -0.31 3.21
C ALA A 610 17.34 -0.68 3.43
N HIS A 611 16.92 -0.84 4.69
CA HIS A 611 15.57 -1.29 5.06
C HIS A 611 14.45 -0.38 4.52
N GLY A 612 14.73 0.88 4.26
CA GLY A 612 13.76 1.83 3.71
C GLY A 612 13.24 1.47 2.32
N ASN A 613 13.88 0.53 1.62
CA ASN A 613 13.42 0.03 0.33
C ASN A 613 13.27 -1.50 0.31
N GLN A 614 12.33 -2.02 -0.49
CA GLN A 614 11.82 -3.39 -0.44
C GLN A 614 12.83 -4.49 -0.83
N PRO A 615 13.79 -4.28 -1.75
CA PRO A 615 14.66 -5.36 -2.23
C PRO A 615 15.38 -6.15 -1.13
N ILE A 616 15.70 -5.52 0.00
CA ILE A 616 16.47 -6.15 1.06
C ILE A 616 15.67 -6.46 2.34
N GLN A 617 14.42 -6.02 2.45
CA GLN A 617 13.61 -6.14 3.69
C GLN A 617 13.51 -7.58 4.21
N HIS A 618 13.46 -8.59 3.33
CA HIS A 618 13.34 -10.00 3.68
C HIS A 618 14.66 -10.63 4.13
N MET A 619 15.81 -10.02 3.81
CA MET A 619 17.14 -10.64 3.94
C MET A 619 17.43 -11.10 5.37
N ILE A 620 17.01 -10.37 6.39
CA ILE A 620 17.23 -10.74 7.79
C ILE A 620 16.58 -12.09 8.17
N TYR A 621 15.53 -12.51 7.47
CA TYR A 621 14.87 -13.79 7.69
C TYR A 621 15.57 -14.95 7.00
N LEU A 622 16.51 -14.69 6.06
CA LEU A 622 17.28 -15.76 5.41
C LEU A 622 18.19 -16.50 6.37
N TYR A 623 18.47 -15.95 7.55
CA TYR A 623 19.17 -16.70 8.60
C TYR A 623 18.40 -17.96 9.06
N ASP A 624 17.08 -18.04 8.83
CA ASP A 624 16.28 -19.25 9.15
C ASP A 624 16.60 -20.45 8.27
N TRP A 625 17.30 -20.25 7.14
CA TRP A 625 17.87 -21.30 6.29
C TRP A 625 19.32 -21.64 6.63
N THR A 626 19.80 -21.26 7.81
CA THR A 626 21.20 -21.44 8.22
C THR A 626 21.32 -22.05 9.61
N SER A 627 22.56 -22.42 9.97
CA SER A 627 22.89 -22.87 11.32
C SER A 627 22.82 -21.77 12.41
N GLU A 628 22.46 -20.53 12.06
CA GLU A 628 22.38 -19.41 13.00
C GLU A 628 21.03 -18.64 12.94
N PRO A 629 19.86 -19.32 13.06
CA PRO A 629 18.54 -18.71 12.91
C PRO A 629 18.24 -17.63 13.97
N TRP A 630 18.94 -17.67 15.11
CA TRP A 630 18.80 -16.67 16.16
C TRP A 630 19.19 -15.24 15.71
N LYS A 631 19.93 -15.11 14.60
CA LYS A 631 20.26 -13.81 14.02
C LYS A 631 19.05 -13.13 13.37
N ALA A 632 18.12 -13.90 12.78
CA ALA A 632 16.85 -13.35 12.29
C ALA A 632 16.07 -12.67 13.43
N GLN A 633 16.01 -13.31 14.60
CA GLN A 633 15.33 -12.78 15.79
C GLN A 633 15.97 -11.48 16.28
N TYR A 634 17.29 -11.44 16.36
CA TYR A 634 18.05 -10.25 16.73
C TYR A 634 17.79 -9.08 15.79
N TRP A 635 17.92 -9.30 14.49
CA TRP A 635 17.77 -8.25 13.50
C TRP A 635 16.32 -7.77 13.38
N ALA A 636 15.34 -8.66 13.41
CA ALA A 636 13.93 -8.27 13.39
C ALA A 636 13.58 -7.31 14.53
N ARG A 637 13.99 -7.64 15.78
CA ARG A 637 13.76 -6.76 16.94
C ARG A 637 14.53 -5.45 16.82
N ARG A 638 15.77 -5.51 16.34
CA ARG A 638 16.61 -4.32 16.20
C ARG A 638 16.09 -3.36 15.14
N VAL A 639 15.60 -3.88 14.01
CA VAL A 639 14.96 -3.06 12.97
C VAL A 639 13.68 -2.42 13.50
N MET A 640 12.75 -3.22 14.08
CA MET A 640 11.51 -2.69 14.62
C MET A 640 11.75 -1.59 15.67
N SER A 641 12.70 -1.78 16.59
CA SER A 641 12.93 -0.84 17.69
C SER A 641 13.69 0.43 17.30
N ARG A 642 14.42 0.43 16.18
CA ARG A 642 15.28 1.56 15.80
C ARG A 642 14.76 2.34 14.60
N LEU A 643 14.02 1.69 13.70
CA LEU A 643 13.63 2.27 12.43
C LEU A 643 12.15 2.63 12.37
N TYR A 644 11.38 2.29 13.41
CA TYR A 644 9.95 2.59 13.49
C TYR A 644 9.62 3.29 14.81
N ARG A 645 8.81 4.32 14.75
CA ARG A 645 8.36 5.09 15.93
C ARG A 645 7.04 5.80 15.67
N PRO A 646 6.22 6.07 16.70
CA PRO A 646 4.91 6.69 16.54
C PRO A 646 5.00 8.22 16.45
N THR A 647 5.87 8.73 15.58
CA THR A 647 6.12 10.16 15.33
C THR A 647 5.98 10.48 13.84
N PRO A 648 5.80 11.73 13.43
CA PRO A 648 5.66 12.09 12.02
C PRO A 648 6.79 11.62 11.11
N ASP A 649 8.01 11.47 11.66
CA ASP A 649 9.21 10.91 11.02
C ASP A 649 9.37 9.39 11.28
N GLY A 650 8.26 8.66 11.46
CA GLY A 650 8.23 7.33 12.04
C GLY A 650 8.54 6.15 11.14
N TYR A 651 8.80 6.36 9.86
CA TYR A 651 9.30 5.35 8.92
C TYR A 651 10.73 5.69 8.50
N CYS A 652 11.44 4.72 7.99
CA CYS A 652 12.84 4.87 7.56
C CYS A 652 13.02 4.90 6.03
N GLY A 653 11.97 5.12 5.29
CA GLY A 653 11.84 5.17 3.84
C GLY A 653 10.38 5.16 3.48
N ASP A 654 10.05 4.94 2.21
CA ASP A 654 8.69 4.95 1.74
C ASP A 654 7.83 3.83 2.36
N GLU A 655 6.57 4.15 2.61
CA GLU A 655 5.61 3.17 3.17
C GLU A 655 5.12 2.18 2.11
N ASP A 656 4.96 2.64 0.88
CA ASP A 656 4.68 1.87 -0.34
C ASP A 656 3.45 0.96 -0.27
N ASN A 657 2.29 1.60 -0.26
CA ASN A 657 0.98 0.95 -0.41
C ASN A 657 0.73 -0.20 0.60
N GLY A 658 1.24 -0.05 1.79
CA GLY A 658 1.10 -1.02 2.88
C GLY A 658 2.25 -2.02 3.00
N GLN A 659 3.26 -2.00 2.13
CA GLN A 659 4.31 -3.03 2.16
C GLN A 659 5.25 -2.87 3.37
N THR A 660 5.78 -1.68 3.62
CA THR A 660 6.66 -1.43 4.76
C THR A 660 5.91 -1.60 6.09
N SER A 661 4.63 -1.22 6.11
CA SER A 661 3.73 -1.50 7.22
C SER A 661 3.48 -3.00 7.42
N ALA A 662 3.28 -3.77 6.35
CA ALA A 662 3.09 -5.22 6.42
C ALA A 662 4.33 -5.94 6.95
N TRP A 663 5.52 -5.48 6.55
CA TRP A 663 6.76 -5.98 7.12
C TRP A 663 6.78 -5.82 8.65
N TYR A 664 6.42 -4.62 9.15
CA TYR A 664 6.36 -4.35 10.59
C TYR A 664 5.31 -5.22 11.29
N VAL A 665 4.11 -5.33 10.72
CA VAL A 665 3.01 -6.13 11.30
C VAL A 665 3.40 -7.61 11.41
N PHE A 666 3.89 -8.21 10.35
CA PHE A 666 4.34 -9.61 10.38
C PHE A 666 5.50 -9.82 11.36
N SER A 667 6.49 -8.92 11.35
CA SER A 667 7.62 -8.99 12.28
C SER A 667 7.19 -8.86 13.73
N ALA A 668 6.21 -7.99 14.02
CA ALA A 668 5.63 -7.83 15.35
C ALA A 668 4.85 -9.08 15.82
N LEU A 669 4.28 -9.84 14.88
CA LEU A 669 3.66 -11.14 15.15
C LEU A 669 4.70 -12.28 15.29
N GLY A 670 5.99 -12.01 15.06
CA GLY A 670 7.08 -12.97 15.16
C GLY A 670 7.23 -13.91 13.97
N MET A 671 6.79 -13.51 12.77
CA MET A 671 6.88 -14.30 11.54
C MET A 671 6.99 -13.40 10.30
N TYR A 672 7.45 -13.97 9.15
CA TYR A 672 7.53 -13.22 7.89
C TYR A 672 7.42 -14.14 6.66
N PRO A 673 6.64 -13.79 5.61
CA PRO A 673 6.48 -14.60 4.38
C PRO A 673 7.63 -14.32 3.39
N VAL A 674 8.81 -14.90 3.57
CA VAL A 674 9.94 -14.71 2.63
C VAL A 674 9.57 -15.15 1.22
N ASN A 675 8.93 -16.32 1.09
CA ASN A 675 8.37 -16.81 -0.16
C ASN A 675 6.85 -16.96 -0.01
N PRO A 676 6.05 -15.99 -0.45
CA PRO A 676 4.59 -16.04 -0.33
C PRO A 676 3.94 -17.30 -0.90
N VAL A 677 4.51 -17.81 -2.00
CA VAL A 677 3.97 -18.96 -2.74
C VAL A 677 4.17 -20.28 -2.00
N ALA A 678 5.21 -20.39 -1.19
CA ALA A 678 5.47 -21.59 -0.39
C ALA A 678 4.45 -21.81 0.74
N GLY A 679 3.72 -20.77 1.15
CA GLY A 679 2.79 -20.86 2.27
C GLY A 679 3.46 -21.11 3.61
N GLU A 680 4.69 -20.66 3.77
CA GLU A 680 5.51 -20.74 4.97
C GLU A 680 5.92 -19.33 5.44
N TYR A 681 5.98 -19.19 6.75
CA TYR A 681 6.29 -17.92 7.42
C TYR A 681 7.52 -18.14 8.31
N ALA A 682 8.66 -17.57 7.93
CA ALA A 682 9.92 -17.67 8.67
C ALA A 682 9.77 -17.08 10.09
N VAL A 683 10.46 -17.66 11.05
CA VAL A 683 10.34 -17.30 12.48
C VAL A 683 11.17 -16.05 12.79
N GLY A 684 10.50 -14.99 13.22
CA GLY A 684 11.14 -13.81 13.79
C GLY A 684 11.16 -13.83 15.32
N SER A 685 10.97 -12.63 15.87
CA SER A 685 10.86 -12.42 17.32
C SER A 685 9.63 -11.57 17.61
N PRO A 686 8.59 -12.09 18.28
CA PRO A 686 7.37 -11.35 18.53
C PRO A 686 7.65 -10.09 19.37
N LEU A 687 6.91 -9.01 19.04
CA LEU A 687 7.09 -7.72 19.72
C LEU A 687 6.24 -7.60 20.98
N PHE A 688 5.09 -8.27 21.04
CA PHE A 688 4.12 -8.17 22.12
C PHE A 688 4.11 -9.44 23.00
N ARG A 689 3.68 -9.30 24.25
CA ARG A 689 3.51 -10.45 25.16
C ARG A 689 2.37 -11.37 24.74
N GLU A 690 1.31 -10.80 24.18
CA GLU A 690 0.21 -11.59 23.62
C GLU A 690 -0.54 -10.79 22.53
N VAL A 691 -0.81 -11.47 21.43
CA VAL A 691 -1.71 -10.98 20.38
C VAL A 691 -2.72 -12.07 20.07
N GLU A 692 -4.01 -11.72 20.15
CA GLU A 692 -5.08 -12.57 19.63
C GLU A 692 -5.49 -12.10 18.24
N VAL A 693 -5.49 -13.01 17.27
CA VAL A 693 -5.91 -12.74 15.90
C VAL A 693 -7.20 -13.51 15.60
N THR A 694 -8.24 -12.78 15.22
CA THR A 694 -9.47 -13.37 14.70
C THR A 694 -9.28 -13.74 13.23
N LEU A 695 -9.21 -15.02 12.96
CA LEU A 695 -9.03 -15.60 11.63
C LEU A 695 -10.35 -15.68 10.86
N PRO A 696 -10.31 -15.89 9.52
CA PRO A 696 -11.49 -16.23 8.73
C PRO A 696 -12.27 -17.40 9.35
N GLY A 697 -13.60 -17.28 9.33
CA GLY A 697 -14.47 -18.26 10.00
C GLY A 697 -14.54 -18.16 11.53
N GLY A 698 -13.98 -17.08 12.12
CA GLY A 698 -14.12 -16.77 13.56
C GLY A 698 -13.20 -17.56 14.48
N LYS A 699 -12.27 -18.35 13.96
CA LYS A 699 -11.24 -19.01 14.77
C LYS A 699 -10.30 -17.98 15.38
N ILE A 700 -9.71 -18.30 16.52
CA ILE A 700 -8.74 -17.44 17.21
C ILE A 700 -7.35 -18.09 17.13
N LEU A 701 -6.38 -17.32 16.70
CA LEU A 701 -4.97 -17.60 16.87
C LEU A 701 -4.43 -16.73 18.00
N THR A 702 -3.84 -17.33 19.01
CA THR A 702 -3.13 -16.62 20.09
C THR A 702 -1.64 -16.77 19.88
N ILE A 703 -0.95 -15.66 19.71
CA ILE A 703 0.52 -15.58 19.70
C ILE A 703 0.93 -15.05 21.08
N SER A 704 1.68 -15.84 21.82
CA SER A 704 2.04 -15.56 23.22
C SER A 704 3.54 -15.62 23.43
N ALA A 705 4.08 -14.59 24.08
CA ALA A 705 5.49 -14.46 24.45
C ALA A 705 5.58 -13.76 25.83
N PRO A 706 5.18 -14.41 26.93
CA PRO A 706 4.97 -13.75 28.23
C PRO A 706 6.27 -13.14 28.80
N GLU A 707 7.43 -13.76 28.52
CA GLU A 707 8.74 -13.25 28.97
C GLU A 707 9.31 -12.18 28.02
N ASN A 708 8.61 -11.78 26.97
CA ASN A 708 9.06 -10.78 26.01
C ASN A 708 9.36 -9.44 26.71
N SER A 709 10.47 -8.82 26.32
CA SER A 709 10.91 -7.51 26.82
C SER A 709 11.93 -6.90 25.85
N GLU A 710 12.40 -5.69 26.09
CA GLU A 710 13.50 -5.08 25.34
C GLU A 710 14.80 -5.91 25.41
N ARG A 711 14.99 -6.66 26.50
CA ARG A 711 16.18 -7.51 26.70
C ARG A 711 15.96 -8.93 26.18
N ASN A 712 14.78 -9.49 26.41
CA ASN A 712 14.45 -10.87 26.02
C ASN A 712 13.95 -10.88 24.59
N VAL A 713 14.88 -10.83 23.63
CA VAL A 713 14.59 -10.74 22.19
C VAL A 713 14.80 -12.05 21.44
N TYR A 714 15.47 -13.02 22.05
CA TYR A 714 15.74 -14.32 21.42
C TYR A 714 14.69 -15.35 21.78
N VAL A 715 14.38 -16.22 20.83
CA VAL A 715 13.46 -17.34 21.00
C VAL A 715 14.23 -18.57 21.50
N ASP A 716 14.03 -18.91 22.77
CA ASP A 716 14.61 -20.11 23.38
C ASP A 716 13.88 -21.38 22.92
N GLY A 717 12.57 -21.32 22.75
CA GLY A 717 11.75 -22.43 22.29
C GLY A 717 10.39 -21.98 21.78
N ILE A 718 9.75 -22.85 21.00
CA ILE A 718 8.37 -22.64 20.52
C ILE A 718 7.52 -23.84 20.90
N ARG A 719 6.26 -23.57 21.25
CA ARG A 719 5.21 -24.58 21.40
C ARG A 719 4.01 -24.20 20.54
N ILE A 720 3.38 -25.18 19.92
CA ILE A 720 2.08 -25.03 19.24
C ILE A 720 1.10 -25.94 19.97
N ASP A 721 0.06 -25.33 20.54
CA ASP A 721 -0.94 -26.02 21.37
C ASP A 721 -0.28 -26.89 22.47
N GLY A 722 0.74 -26.35 23.14
CA GLY A 722 1.50 -27.00 24.19
C GLY A 722 2.58 -28.00 23.73
N GLN A 723 2.62 -28.38 22.47
CA GLN A 723 3.61 -29.32 21.92
C GLN A 723 4.89 -28.58 21.44
N LYS A 724 6.06 -29.14 21.75
CA LYS A 724 7.33 -28.57 21.30
C LYS A 724 7.40 -28.50 19.77
N TYR A 725 7.89 -27.37 19.26
CA TYR A 725 8.04 -27.10 17.84
C TYR A 725 9.46 -26.62 17.53
N GLY A 726 10.20 -27.37 16.69
CA GLY A 726 11.62 -27.13 16.42
C GLY A 726 11.90 -26.31 15.17
N ARG A 727 10.95 -26.24 14.22
CA ARG A 727 11.16 -25.63 12.91
C ARG A 727 11.33 -24.12 12.98
N ASN A 728 11.99 -23.55 11.96
CA ASN A 728 12.21 -22.12 11.79
C ASN A 728 11.12 -21.45 10.95
N TYR A 729 9.96 -22.06 10.80
CA TYR A 729 8.82 -21.52 10.06
C TYR A 729 7.51 -22.07 10.60
N PHE A 730 6.43 -21.33 10.34
CA PHE A 730 5.06 -21.81 10.50
C PHE A 730 4.44 -22.04 9.13
N THR A 731 3.62 -23.07 8.99
CA THR A 731 2.85 -23.25 7.75
C THR A 731 1.56 -22.45 7.82
N ARG A 732 1.05 -22.03 6.66
CA ARG A 732 -0.25 -21.38 6.50
C ARG A 732 -1.37 -22.16 7.19
N ASP A 733 -1.37 -23.48 7.05
CA ASP A 733 -2.40 -24.35 7.66
C ASP A 733 -2.33 -24.36 9.18
N GLN A 734 -1.11 -24.30 9.76
CA GLN A 734 -0.95 -24.16 11.22
C GLN A 734 -1.55 -22.86 11.72
N ILE A 735 -1.29 -21.75 11.02
CA ILE A 735 -1.82 -20.43 11.36
C ILE A 735 -3.35 -20.43 11.21
N ARG A 736 -3.88 -20.87 10.06
CA ARG A 736 -5.33 -20.86 9.77
C ARG A 736 -6.15 -21.81 10.63
N ARG A 737 -5.51 -22.83 11.18
CA ARG A 737 -6.17 -23.72 12.12
C ARG A 737 -6.58 -22.96 13.39
N GLY A 738 -5.88 -21.90 13.74
CA GLY A 738 -5.99 -21.23 15.03
C GLY A 738 -5.31 -22.02 16.14
N GLY A 739 -5.62 -21.68 17.38
CA GLY A 739 -4.98 -22.27 18.56
C GLY A 739 -3.94 -21.34 19.16
N ARG A 740 -2.89 -21.89 19.77
CA ARG A 740 -1.88 -21.09 20.50
C ARG A 740 -0.48 -21.39 20.02
N ILE A 741 0.25 -20.34 19.63
CA ILE A 741 1.69 -20.35 19.41
C ILE A 741 2.35 -19.64 20.58
N GLU A 742 3.21 -20.36 21.31
CA GLU A 742 3.93 -19.83 22.48
C GLU A 742 5.42 -19.75 22.20
N PHE A 743 5.97 -18.56 22.40
CA PHE A 743 7.40 -18.29 22.33
C PHE A 743 7.97 -18.19 23.75
N GLY A 744 8.90 -19.05 24.09
CA GLY A 744 9.78 -18.86 25.25
C GLY A 744 10.87 -17.86 24.87
N MET A 745 10.95 -16.75 25.59
CA MET A 745 11.87 -15.65 25.27
C MET A 745 13.05 -15.62 26.23
N SER A 746 14.24 -15.24 25.71
CA SER A 746 15.51 -15.23 26.45
C SER A 746 16.34 -13.97 26.11
N PRO A 747 17.18 -13.49 27.03
CA PRO A 747 18.16 -12.43 26.73
C PRO A 747 19.39 -12.95 25.95
N GLU A 748 19.59 -14.27 25.90
CA GLU A 748 20.71 -14.90 25.21
C GLU A 748 20.20 -15.83 24.10
N PRO A 749 20.92 -15.92 22.96
CA PRO A 749 20.50 -16.72 21.84
C PRO A 749 20.60 -18.24 22.14
N ASN A 750 19.54 -18.99 21.81
CA ASN A 750 19.60 -20.44 21.79
C ASN A 750 20.28 -20.93 20.49
N LYS A 751 21.58 -21.16 20.56
CA LYS A 751 22.42 -21.58 19.41
C LYS A 751 22.24 -23.06 19.00
N ARG A 752 21.25 -23.76 19.56
CA ARG A 752 20.97 -25.17 19.24
C ARG A 752 19.58 -25.39 18.66
N ARG A 753 18.72 -24.37 18.74
CA ARG A 753 17.37 -24.45 18.19
C ARG A 753 17.37 -24.18 16.68
N GLY A 754 16.74 -25.06 15.91
CA GLY A 754 16.48 -24.86 14.48
C GLY A 754 17.75 -24.83 13.61
N THR A 755 18.82 -25.51 14.04
CA THR A 755 20.12 -25.51 13.34
C THR A 755 20.27 -26.65 12.33
N ASP A 756 19.36 -27.61 12.33
CA ASP A 756 19.35 -28.74 11.40
C ASP A 756 18.60 -28.39 10.12
N ALA A 757 19.06 -28.85 8.97
CA ALA A 757 18.43 -28.60 7.65
C ALA A 757 16.94 -29.02 7.59
N LYS A 758 16.51 -30.02 8.37
CA LYS A 758 15.10 -30.45 8.47
C LYS A 758 14.18 -29.41 9.11
N ASP A 759 14.78 -28.45 9.84
CA ASP A 759 14.06 -27.39 10.55
C ASP A 759 13.98 -26.10 9.70
N PHE A 760 14.67 -26.05 8.56
CA PHE A 760 14.70 -24.89 7.66
C PHE A 760 13.40 -24.79 6.84
N PRO A 761 12.99 -23.58 6.46
CA PRO A 761 11.86 -23.41 5.56
C PRO A 761 12.13 -23.98 4.16
N TYR A 762 11.10 -24.02 3.34
CA TYR A 762 11.15 -24.48 1.96
C TYR A 762 12.25 -23.79 1.15
N SER A 763 12.91 -24.56 0.27
CA SER A 763 13.79 -24.05 -0.79
C SER A 763 13.61 -24.91 -2.03
N PHE A 764 13.56 -24.26 -3.20
CA PHE A 764 13.28 -24.93 -4.46
C PHE A 764 14.33 -26.03 -4.81
N SER A 765 15.58 -25.81 -4.44
CA SER A 765 16.66 -26.83 -4.61
C SER A 765 16.35 -28.15 -3.91
N ASN A 766 15.51 -28.18 -2.89
CA ASN A 766 15.10 -29.43 -2.23
C ASN A 766 14.24 -30.34 -3.12
N GLU A 767 13.67 -29.82 -4.21
CA GLU A 767 12.87 -30.62 -5.16
C GLU A 767 13.72 -31.33 -6.20
N TYR A 768 15.05 -31.14 -6.22
CA TYR A 768 15.98 -31.74 -7.17
C TYR A 768 16.86 -32.85 -6.53
N GLU A 769 16.88 -32.93 -5.22
CA GLU A 769 17.53 -33.98 -4.46
C GLU A 769 16.59 -35.19 -4.24
#